data_5acbe77861c9dc6e0a7f9b870ba81921
#
_entry.id   5acbe77861c9dc6e0a7f9b870ba81921
#
_cell.length_a   1.000
_cell.length_b   1.000
_cell.length_c   1.000
_cell.angle_alpha   90.00
_cell.angle_beta   90.00
_cell.angle_gamma   90.00
#
_symmetry.space_group_name_H-M   'P 1'
#
loop_
_entity.id
_entity.type
_entity.pdbx_description
1 polymer ?
#
loop_
_entity_poly.entity_id
_entity_poly.type
_entity_poly.pdbx_seq_one_letter_code
_entity_poly.pdbx_strand_id
1 'polypeptide(L)'
;TPKNLTPLKDLGGEGGKCTIWGDVFFTEVKGNYRKIYTVSITDYTGSINLKIRAQEGEDCSKWESIGKGTTVIVRGDCSYDKYEHDYIVYPYDVLFVERKKREDTAPVKRVELHLHTKLSSMDGFCDPGGIVRLAHRMGHPAIAITDHGVCQGYPEAMLAADDIHKTDPDFKLIYGCEAYFVDDMIPCVYGVQEQPLTGEFCVFDTETTGLDPGVEYMTEIGGVIVRNGEVMEEFDTFVKPGKPITPKITEITGITNEMVADAPSEKEALEAFLKFAGGRILVGHNVHSFDMRFLRAAAKRSGISLENVTYIDTLTMAQAMYPGLHNYKQGTINKHLELPAYEAHRACEDSAALGRIFCVMLKDLEEKQVTKVSEINTGLGGNREVLKKKYYHLIILVKNQMGLKNLYKIVSEAHVNYFFKKPRVPRSLLNKYRDGLLLTSACEAGELYRAIVDGTPYEELKKIASYYDILEIQPLGNNAYMVREGKVDSEEKIKDFNRTVIKLGEDLHKPVIATGDVHFTEPEDAVYRAVLQAGNGFKDADNQPPLFFRTTQDMLDQFYYLPKEKAYEVVVKNPRKIAAMIDNTVRAIPRGTYPPSIEGAEQQLRDATWEHAKRDYGDPLPEIVEKRLQKELDSICGHGYAVLYVIAVKLVAYSNAGGYQVGSRGSVGSSAVAHFSGISEVNSLPPHYRCPKCKYSEFITDGSVDD
;
A
#
# COMPACT_ATOMS: atom_id res chain seq x y z
N THR A 1 -13.90 -19.91 -38.63
CA THR A 1 -12.46 -19.83 -38.30
C THR A 1 -11.72 -20.79 -39.22
N PRO A 2 -10.66 -20.37 -39.93
CA PRO A 2 -9.83 -21.30 -40.72
C PRO A 2 -9.29 -22.41 -39.83
N LYS A 3 -9.27 -23.66 -40.35
CA LYS A 3 -8.87 -24.84 -39.57
C LYS A 3 -7.35 -24.91 -39.30
N ASN A 4 -6.57 -24.10 -40.00
CA ASN A 4 -5.08 -24.14 -39.97
C ASN A 4 -4.51 -22.73 -39.77
N LEU A 5 -4.66 -22.17 -38.59
CA LEU A 5 -3.97 -20.92 -38.20
C LEU A 5 -2.61 -21.29 -37.61
N THR A 6 -1.55 -20.65 -38.09
CA THR A 6 -0.18 -20.83 -37.56
C THR A 6 0.03 -19.81 -36.42
N PRO A 7 0.39 -20.25 -35.20
CA PRO A 7 0.76 -19.32 -34.14
C PRO A 7 1.98 -18.47 -34.54
N LEU A 8 1.99 -17.20 -34.18
CA LEU A 8 3.08 -16.29 -34.55
C LEU A 8 4.43 -16.71 -33.99
N LYS A 9 4.47 -17.32 -32.81
CA LYS A 9 5.71 -17.88 -32.22
C LYS A 9 6.34 -19.00 -33.05
N ASP A 10 5.55 -19.66 -33.90
CA ASP A 10 5.98 -20.78 -34.73
C ASP A 10 6.39 -20.31 -36.15
N LEU A 11 6.27 -19.00 -36.43
CA LEU A 11 6.74 -18.41 -37.65
C LEU A 11 8.24 -18.11 -37.60
N GLY A 12 8.96 -18.59 -38.58
CA GLY A 12 10.43 -18.38 -38.69
C GLY A 12 11.14 -19.61 -39.23
N GLY A 13 12.45 -19.51 -39.39
CA GLY A 13 13.32 -20.60 -39.86
C GLY A 13 13.28 -20.83 -41.37
N GLU A 14 12.32 -21.53 -41.92
CA GLU A 14 12.31 -21.89 -43.33
C GLU A 14 11.49 -20.93 -44.23
N GLY A 15 10.68 -20.03 -43.63
CA GLY A 15 9.77 -19.16 -44.35
C GLY A 15 8.66 -19.94 -45.07
N GLY A 16 7.79 -19.26 -45.79
CA GLY A 16 6.78 -19.87 -46.67
C GLY A 16 5.35 -19.35 -46.44
N LYS A 17 4.40 -20.00 -47.09
CA LYS A 17 2.99 -19.60 -47.01
C LYS A 17 2.39 -19.87 -45.65
N CYS A 18 1.80 -18.82 -45.06
CA CYS A 18 1.15 -18.90 -43.75
C CYS A 18 -0.28 -18.34 -43.79
N THR A 19 -1.09 -18.84 -42.86
CA THR A 19 -2.36 -18.24 -42.50
C THR A 19 -2.31 -17.95 -41.01
N ILE A 20 -2.33 -16.69 -40.65
CA ILE A 20 -2.15 -16.17 -39.31
C ILE A 20 -3.32 -15.27 -38.91
N TRP A 21 -3.48 -15.03 -37.65
CA TRP A 21 -4.37 -14.02 -37.13
C TRP A 21 -3.65 -13.12 -36.13
N GLY A 22 -4.17 -11.94 -35.90
CA GLY A 22 -3.67 -11.10 -34.83
C GLY A 22 -4.48 -9.83 -34.64
N ASP A 23 -4.35 -9.26 -33.47
CA ASP A 23 -4.83 -7.94 -33.14
C ASP A 23 -3.79 -6.89 -33.57
N VAL A 24 -4.25 -5.87 -34.30
CA VAL A 24 -3.40 -4.80 -34.80
C VAL A 24 -3.07 -3.82 -33.68
N PHE A 25 -1.80 -3.64 -33.35
CA PHE A 25 -1.34 -2.72 -32.31
C PHE A 25 -0.58 -1.51 -32.84
N PHE A 26 -0.06 -1.58 -34.09
CA PHE A 26 0.64 -0.48 -34.72
C PHE A 26 0.42 -0.49 -36.24
N THR A 27 0.31 0.71 -36.84
CA THR A 27 0.24 0.89 -38.29
C THR A 27 1.08 2.09 -38.69
N GLU A 28 1.80 1.96 -39.81
CA GLU A 28 2.63 3.03 -40.38
C GLU A 28 2.50 3.01 -41.89
N VAL A 29 2.51 4.19 -42.55
CA VAL A 29 2.52 4.34 -43.99
C VAL A 29 3.71 5.22 -44.38
N LYS A 30 4.57 4.69 -45.23
CA LYS A 30 5.73 5.41 -45.75
C LYS A 30 5.66 5.58 -47.28
N GLY A 31 6.17 6.71 -47.81
CA GLY A 31 6.30 7.02 -49.23
C GLY A 31 5.07 7.74 -49.82
N ASN A 32 5.32 8.65 -50.76
CA ASN A 32 4.27 9.46 -51.39
C ASN A 32 3.74 8.82 -52.70
N TYR A 33 4.65 8.24 -53.50
CA TYR A 33 4.33 7.64 -54.82
C TYR A 33 4.21 6.11 -54.77
N ARG A 34 5.07 5.46 -53.97
CA ARG A 34 4.99 4.03 -53.66
C ARG A 34 4.80 3.89 -52.19
N LYS A 35 3.53 3.72 -51.80
CA LYS A 35 3.16 3.55 -50.37
C LYS A 35 3.58 2.17 -49.87
N ILE A 36 4.24 2.15 -48.73
CA ILE A 36 4.54 0.94 -48.00
C ILE A 36 3.74 1.02 -46.69
N TYR A 37 2.83 0.09 -46.51
CA TYR A 37 2.06 -0.06 -45.27
C TYR A 37 2.76 -1.09 -44.40
N THR A 38 3.08 -0.74 -43.18
CA THR A 38 3.55 -1.63 -42.15
C THR A 38 2.45 -1.77 -41.12
N VAL A 39 2.01 -2.99 -40.86
CA VAL A 39 0.98 -3.31 -39.88
C VAL A 39 1.53 -4.36 -38.91
N SER A 40 1.67 -3.99 -37.66
CA SER A 40 2.17 -4.90 -36.61
C SER A 40 0.99 -5.57 -35.94
N ILE A 41 1.01 -6.91 -35.91
CA ILE A 41 -0.04 -7.73 -35.31
C ILE A 41 0.53 -8.64 -34.23
N THR A 42 -0.30 -9.01 -33.24
CA THR A 42 -0.01 -10.00 -32.23
C THR A 42 -1.16 -10.98 -32.05
N ASP A 43 -0.84 -12.27 -31.90
CA ASP A 43 -1.75 -13.32 -31.45
C ASP A 43 -1.53 -13.71 -29.98
N TYR A 44 -0.72 -12.91 -29.25
CA TYR A 44 -0.27 -13.09 -27.87
C TYR A 44 0.71 -14.25 -27.66
N THR A 45 1.02 -15.05 -28.68
CA THR A 45 2.14 -16.00 -28.67
C THR A 45 3.42 -15.37 -29.21
N GLY A 46 3.29 -14.33 -30.03
CA GLY A 46 4.34 -13.54 -30.64
C GLY A 46 3.77 -12.30 -31.32
N SER A 47 4.63 -11.56 -32.00
CA SER A 47 4.23 -10.43 -32.85
C SER A 47 4.98 -10.48 -34.17
N ILE A 48 4.39 -9.95 -35.23
CA ILE A 48 5.01 -9.89 -36.55
C ILE A 48 4.55 -8.67 -37.32
N ASN A 49 5.41 -8.16 -38.18
CA ASN A 49 5.08 -7.09 -39.11
C ASN A 49 4.51 -7.65 -40.41
N LEU A 50 3.40 -7.10 -40.87
CA LEU A 50 2.89 -7.26 -42.22
C LEU A 50 3.41 -6.09 -43.04
N LYS A 51 3.96 -6.37 -44.24
CA LYS A 51 4.48 -5.34 -45.12
C LYS A 51 3.79 -5.41 -46.47
N ILE A 52 3.05 -4.38 -46.82
CA ILE A 52 2.31 -4.26 -48.06
C ILE A 52 2.98 -3.19 -48.90
N ARG A 53 3.36 -3.52 -50.11
CA ARG A 53 3.98 -2.59 -51.08
C ARG A 53 2.95 -2.32 -52.17
N ALA A 54 2.29 -1.16 -52.09
CA ALA A 54 1.33 -0.74 -53.09
C ALA A 54 2.04 -0.30 -54.39
N GLN A 55 1.48 -0.72 -55.51
CA GLN A 55 1.88 -0.22 -56.82
C GLN A 55 1.10 1.07 -57.13
N GLU A 56 1.64 1.87 -58.04
CA GLU A 56 0.99 3.11 -58.49
C GLU A 56 -0.34 2.77 -59.19
N GLY A 57 -1.46 3.34 -58.69
CA GLY A 57 -2.81 3.07 -59.19
C GLY A 57 -3.51 1.84 -58.60
N GLU A 58 -2.89 1.14 -57.66
CA GLU A 58 -3.52 0.02 -56.97
C GLU A 58 -4.52 0.52 -55.91
N ASP A 59 -5.70 -0.14 -55.84
CA ASP A 59 -6.69 0.13 -54.79
C ASP A 59 -6.20 -0.39 -53.43
N CYS A 60 -5.79 0.55 -52.60
CA CYS A 60 -5.27 0.28 -51.25
C CYS A 60 -6.32 0.42 -50.16
N SER A 61 -7.58 0.69 -50.47
CA SER A 61 -8.63 0.96 -49.49
C SER A 61 -8.76 -0.15 -48.42
N LYS A 62 -8.53 -1.40 -48.78
CA LYS A 62 -8.51 -2.56 -47.91
C LYS A 62 -7.41 -2.48 -46.86
N TRP A 63 -6.21 -2.01 -47.27
CA TRP A 63 -5.06 -1.88 -46.37
C TRP A 63 -5.13 -0.61 -45.52
N GLU A 64 -5.68 0.45 -46.08
CA GLU A 64 -5.91 1.73 -45.39
C GLU A 64 -7.00 1.62 -44.29
N SER A 65 -7.90 0.64 -44.41
CA SER A 65 -8.93 0.38 -43.41
C SER A 65 -8.43 -0.42 -42.19
N ILE A 66 -7.20 -0.95 -42.25
CA ILE A 66 -6.58 -1.64 -41.11
C ILE A 66 -6.09 -0.60 -40.11
N GLY A 67 -6.76 -0.48 -38.97
CA GLY A 67 -6.42 0.43 -37.90
C GLY A 67 -6.06 -0.30 -36.61
N LYS A 68 -5.39 0.40 -35.72
CA LYS A 68 -5.09 -0.08 -34.37
C LYS A 68 -6.37 -0.54 -33.65
N GLY A 69 -6.34 -1.73 -33.06
CA GLY A 69 -7.48 -2.34 -32.37
C GLY A 69 -8.38 -3.20 -33.27
N THR A 70 -8.10 -3.31 -34.57
CA THR A 70 -8.78 -4.28 -35.44
C THR A 70 -8.16 -5.67 -35.31
N THR A 71 -8.96 -6.72 -35.48
CA THR A 71 -8.48 -8.09 -35.54
C THR A 71 -8.52 -8.57 -36.98
N VAL A 72 -7.45 -9.18 -37.45
CA VAL A 72 -7.33 -9.64 -38.83
C VAL A 72 -6.88 -11.09 -38.92
N ILE A 73 -7.39 -11.80 -39.96
CA ILE A 73 -6.82 -13.06 -40.42
C ILE A 73 -6.12 -12.75 -41.72
N VAL A 74 -4.86 -13.14 -41.82
CA VAL A 74 -3.98 -12.78 -42.95
C VAL A 74 -3.46 -14.05 -43.60
N ARG A 75 -3.48 -14.10 -44.92
CA ARG A 75 -2.73 -15.04 -45.72
C ARG A 75 -1.59 -14.34 -46.42
N GLY A 76 -0.39 -14.89 -46.31
CA GLY A 76 0.79 -14.25 -46.86
C GLY A 76 1.96 -15.20 -46.92
N ASP A 77 3.07 -14.67 -47.44
CA ASP A 77 4.36 -15.34 -47.46
C ASP A 77 5.24 -14.77 -46.33
N CYS A 78 5.64 -15.61 -45.39
CA CYS A 78 6.60 -15.26 -44.35
C CYS A 78 8.03 -15.38 -44.93
N SER A 79 8.84 -14.35 -44.82
CA SER A 79 10.25 -14.38 -45.22
C SER A 79 11.10 -13.40 -44.44
N TYR A 80 12.41 -13.65 -44.40
CA TYR A 80 13.37 -12.77 -43.74
C TYR A 80 13.59 -11.51 -44.53
N ASP A 81 13.31 -10.34 -43.96
CA ASP A 81 13.59 -9.03 -44.57
C ASP A 81 14.97 -8.52 -44.12
N LYS A 82 15.86 -8.35 -45.10
CA LYS A 82 17.24 -7.92 -44.85
C LYS A 82 17.37 -6.50 -44.33
N TYR A 83 16.34 -5.66 -44.50
CA TYR A 83 16.35 -4.27 -44.05
C TYR A 83 15.82 -4.12 -42.60
N GLU A 84 14.89 -4.96 -42.21
CA GLU A 84 14.38 -4.96 -40.86
C GLU A 84 15.09 -5.97 -39.93
N HIS A 85 15.96 -6.79 -40.53
CA HIS A 85 16.69 -7.86 -39.82
C HIS A 85 15.80 -8.82 -39.04
N ASP A 86 14.57 -9.07 -39.57
CA ASP A 86 13.56 -9.90 -38.91
C ASP A 86 12.70 -10.62 -39.96
N TYR A 87 11.93 -11.59 -39.51
CA TYR A 87 10.90 -12.23 -40.34
C TYR A 87 9.66 -11.34 -40.42
N ILE A 88 9.15 -11.13 -41.64
CA ILE A 88 7.93 -10.37 -41.93
C ILE A 88 6.99 -11.19 -42.79
N VAL A 89 5.72 -10.85 -42.77
CA VAL A 89 4.73 -11.46 -43.66
C VAL A 89 4.38 -10.45 -44.78
N TYR A 90 4.48 -10.89 -46.03
CA TYR A 90 3.95 -10.19 -47.18
C TYR A 90 2.54 -10.70 -47.48
N PRO A 91 1.50 -9.97 -47.08
CA PRO A 91 0.14 -10.43 -47.22
C PRO A 91 -0.36 -10.29 -48.65
N TYR A 92 -1.09 -11.27 -49.12
CA TYR A 92 -1.86 -11.20 -50.40
C TYR A 92 -3.37 -11.22 -50.16
N ASP A 93 -3.83 -11.59 -48.91
CA ASP A 93 -5.20 -11.51 -48.53
C ASP A 93 -5.38 -11.21 -47.04
N VAL A 94 -6.41 -10.43 -46.70
CA VAL A 94 -6.76 -10.07 -45.32
C VAL A 94 -8.28 -10.15 -45.15
N LEU A 95 -8.70 -10.74 -44.05
CA LEU A 95 -10.08 -10.79 -43.59
C LEU A 95 -10.21 -10.10 -42.25
N PHE A 96 -11.08 -9.09 -42.17
CA PHE A 96 -11.45 -8.49 -40.89
C PHE A 96 -12.37 -9.44 -40.13
N VAL A 97 -12.04 -9.65 -38.87
CA VAL A 97 -12.85 -10.51 -38.00
C VAL A 97 -13.16 -9.76 -36.72
N GLU A 98 -14.33 -10.00 -36.17
CA GLU A 98 -14.64 -9.55 -34.83
C GLU A 98 -14.25 -10.64 -33.83
N ARG A 99 -13.39 -10.27 -32.91
CA ARG A 99 -13.05 -11.15 -31.78
C ARG A 99 -14.27 -11.26 -30.87
N LYS A 100 -14.72 -12.47 -30.59
CA LYS A 100 -15.83 -12.71 -29.67
C LYS A 100 -15.37 -12.24 -28.28
N LYS A 101 -15.94 -11.14 -27.83
CA LYS A 101 -15.68 -10.62 -26.48
C LYS A 101 -16.26 -11.57 -25.45
N ARG A 102 -15.55 -11.76 -24.34
CA ARG A 102 -16.07 -12.52 -23.20
C ARG A 102 -17.29 -11.80 -22.62
N GLU A 103 -18.31 -12.57 -22.29
CA GLU A 103 -19.54 -12.10 -21.69
C GLU A 103 -19.81 -12.89 -20.41
N ASP A 104 -20.29 -12.22 -19.39
CA ASP A 104 -20.77 -12.89 -18.19
C ASP A 104 -22.26 -13.20 -18.36
N THR A 105 -22.59 -14.49 -18.55
CA THR A 105 -23.95 -14.95 -18.78
C THR A 105 -24.68 -15.39 -17.51
N ALA A 106 -24.05 -15.36 -16.36
CA ALA A 106 -24.68 -15.74 -15.10
C ALA A 106 -25.88 -14.83 -14.79
N PRO A 107 -26.99 -15.36 -14.25
CA PRO A 107 -28.18 -14.55 -13.95
C PRO A 107 -27.93 -13.50 -12.87
N VAL A 108 -27.09 -13.79 -11.90
CA VAL A 108 -26.65 -12.86 -10.85
C VAL A 108 -25.13 -12.74 -10.92
N LYS A 109 -24.65 -11.53 -11.19
CA LYS A 109 -23.21 -11.27 -11.35
C LYS A 109 -22.52 -11.10 -10.02
N ARG A 110 -21.25 -11.50 -9.99
CA ARG A 110 -20.33 -11.26 -8.86
C ARG A 110 -19.86 -9.81 -8.81
N VAL A 111 -19.14 -9.47 -7.76
CA VAL A 111 -18.39 -8.20 -7.64
C VAL A 111 -16.92 -8.55 -7.40
N GLU A 112 -16.00 -7.90 -8.13
CA GLU A 112 -14.58 -8.00 -7.85
C GLU A 112 -14.19 -6.94 -6.82
N LEU A 113 -13.52 -7.40 -5.74
CA LEU A 113 -13.13 -6.55 -4.61
C LEU A 113 -11.60 -6.46 -4.40
N HIS A 114 -10.82 -7.15 -5.27
CA HIS A 114 -9.36 -7.14 -5.23
C HIS A 114 -8.80 -7.08 -6.66
N LEU A 115 -8.41 -5.89 -7.08
CA LEU A 115 -8.00 -5.61 -8.46
C LEU A 115 -6.92 -4.54 -8.55
N HIS A 116 -5.89 -4.82 -9.35
CA HIS A 116 -4.75 -3.97 -9.63
C HIS A 116 -4.81 -3.40 -11.05
N THR A 117 -4.57 -2.09 -11.13
CA THR A 117 -4.44 -1.40 -12.42
C THR A 117 -2.96 -1.22 -12.79
N LYS A 118 -2.71 -0.61 -13.95
CA LYS A 118 -1.35 -0.20 -14.37
C LYS A 118 -0.65 0.73 -13.37
N LEU A 119 -1.37 1.27 -12.38
CA LEU A 119 -0.82 2.12 -11.31
C LEU A 119 -0.22 1.28 -10.16
N SER A 120 -0.49 -0.02 -10.10
CA SER A 120 0.33 -1.00 -9.38
C SER A 120 1.60 -1.25 -10.19
N SER A 121 2.53 -0.29 -10.08
CA SER A 121 3.70 -0.14 -10.94
C SER A 121 4.51 -1.44 -11.09
N MET A 122 4.81 -1.82 -12.34
CA MET A 122 5.56 -3.03 -12.71
C MET A 122 4.86 -4.34 -12.33
N ASP A 123 3.56 -4.32 -12.06
CA ASP A 123 2.80 -5.51 -11.69
C ASP A 123 1.43 -5.57 -12.38
N GLY A 124 0.56 -4.56 -12.23
CA GLY A 124 -0.73 -4.51 -12.88
C GLY A 124 -0.68 -4.04 -14.35
N PHE A 125 -1.61 -4.54 -15.18
CA PHE A 125 -1.73 -4.16 -16.60
C PHE A 125 -3.12 -3.63 -16.97
N CYS A 126 -4.11 -3.63 -16.06
CA CYS A 126 -5.45 -3.10 -16.31
C CYS A 126 -5.44 -1.58 -16.47
N ASP A 127 -6.08 -1.05 -17.52
CA ASP A 127 -6.40 0.38 -17.59
C ASP A 127 -7.53 0.71 -16.60
N PRO A 128 -7.38 1.72 -15.70
CA PRO A 128 -8.37 1.98 -14.65
C PRO A 128 -9.76 2.28 -15.19
N GLY A 129 -9.89 3.13 -16.21
CA GLY A 129 -11.18 3.43 -16.83
C GLY A 129 -11.71 2.28 -17.67
N GLY A 130 -10.81 1.57 -18.38
CA GLY A 130 -11.15 0.43 -19.23
C GLY A 130 -11.75 -0.72 -18.44
N ILE A 131 -11.16 -1.10 -17.30
CA ILE A 131 -11.65 -2.21 -16.48
C ILE A 131 -12.99 -1.89 -15.80
N VAL A 132 -13.24 -0.63 -15.42
CA VAL A 132 -14.52 -0.17 -14.88
C VAL A 132 -15.62 -0.31 -15.95
N ARG A 133 -15.36 0.15 -17.19
CA ARG A 133 -16.29 -0.01 -18.32
C ARG A 133 -16.52 -1.48 -18.67
N LEU A 134 -15.49 -2.31 -18.57
CA LEU A 134 -15.61 -3.76 -18.83
C LEU A 134 -16.52 -4.44 -17.80
N ALA A 135 -16.34 -4.16 -16.52
CA ALA A 135 -17.18 -4.71 -15.46
C ALA A 135 -18.65 -4.34 -15.67
N HIS A 136 -18.94 -3.07 -15.97
CA HIS A 136 -20.29 -2.61 -16.30
C HIS A 136 -20.85 -3.30 -17.53
N ARG A 137 -20.08 -3.41 -18.63
CA ARG A 137 -20.50 -4.11 -19.86
C ARG A 137 -20.82 -5.59 -19.60
N MET A 138 -20.10 -6.26 -18.69
CA MET A 138 -20.39 -7.63 -18.26
C MET A 138 -21.57 -7.73 -17.30
N GLY A 139 -22.18 -6.60 -16.91
CA GLY A 139 -23.33 -6.54 -16.02
C GLY A 139 -22.99 -6.70 -14.53
N HIS A 140 -21.72 -6.56 -14.15
CA HIS A 140 -21.34 -6.53 -12.74
C HIS A 140 -21.89 -5.26 -12.08
N PRO A 141 -22.50 -5.33 -10.88
CA PRO A 141 -23.11 -4.15 -10.26
C PRO A 141 -22.10 -3.23 -9.61
N ALA A 142 -20.87 -3.69 -9.40
CA ALA A 142 -19.79 -2.92 -8.80
C ALA A 142 -18.43 -3.53 -9.13
N ILE A 143 -17.39 -2.72 -8.97
CA ILE A 143 -15.97 -3.13 -9.06
C ILE A 143 -15.13 -2.31 -8.09
N ALA A 144 -14.13 -2.91 -7.46
CA ALA A 144 -13.15 -2.21 -6.64
C ALA A 144 -11.85 -1.96 -7.42
N ILE A 145 -11.17 -0.86 -7.10
CA ILE A 145 -9.77 -0.59 -7.48
C ILE A 145 -8.94 -0.61 -6.20
N THR A 146 -7.95 -1.49 -6.13
CA THR A 146 -7.16 -1.75 -4.91
C THR A 146 -5.67 -1.82 -5.21
N ASP A 147 -5.14 -0.81 -5.90
CA ASP A 147 -3.71 -0.74 -6.27
C ASP A 147 -2.78 -0.81 -5.06
N HIS A 148 -1.55 -1.31 -5.27
CA HIS A 148 -0.52 -1.47 -4.27
C HIS A 148 -0.04 -0.15 -3.66
N GLY A 149 -0.49 0.17 -2.46
CA GLY A 149 -0.02 1.30 -1.65
C GLY A 149 -0.33 2.69 -2.22
N VAL A 150 -1.15 2.80 -3.26
CA VAL A 150 -1.40 4.04 -4.01
C VAL A 150 -2.88 4.23 -4.36
N CYS A 151 -3.24 5.47 -4.74
CA CYS A 151 -4.58 5.88 -5.13
C CYS A 151 -4.64 6.54 -6.52
N GLN A 152 -3.56 6.47 -7.32
CA GLN A 152 -3.45 7.19 -8.58
C GLN A 152 -4.41 6.72 -9.68
N GLY A 153 -4.94 5.48 -9.59
CA GLY A 153 -5.95 4.96 -10.53
C GLY A 153 -7.34 5.59 -10.37
N TYR A 154 -7.62 6.26 -9.26
CA TYR A 154 -8.95 6.75 -8.94
C TYR A 154 -9.52 7.79 -9.90
N PRO A 155 -8.76 8.80 -10.38
CA PRO A 155 -9.32 9.81 -11.28
C PRO A 155 -9.85 9.20 -12.59
N GLU A 156 -9.08 8.31 -13.23
CA GLU A 156 -9.50 7.66 -14.49
C GLU A 156 -10.69 6.73 -14.26
N ALA A 157 -10.69 5.95 -13.17
CA ALA A 157 -11.80 5.09 -12.80
C ALA A 157 -13.07 5.89 -12.47
N MET A 158 -12.93 7.01 -11.74
CA MET A 158 -14.03 7.92 -11.40
C MET A 158 -14.68 8.54 -12.65
N LEU A 159 -13.87 8.99 -13.61
CA LEU A 159 -14.42 9.55 -14.87
C LEU A 159 -15.18 8.49 -15.66
N ALA A 160 -14.68 7.25 -15.69
CA ALA A 160 -15.41 6.14 -16.31
C ALA A 160 -16.74 5.83 -15.59
N ALA A 161 -16.75 5.85 -14.26
CA ALA A 161 -17.97 5.69 -13.46
C ALA A 161 -18.95 6.86 -13.65
N ASP A 162 -18.47 8.10 -13.74
CA ASP A 162 -19.29 9.28 -14.04
C ASP A 162 -20.01 9.13 -15.42
N ASP A 163 -19.33 8.57 -16.40
CA ASP A 163 -19.93 8.30 -17.71
C ASP A 163 -21.00 7.20 -17.63
N ILE A 164 -20.74 6.14 -16.89
CA ILE A 164 -21.69 5.04 -16.66
C ILE A 164 -22.92 5.54 -15.90
N HIS A 165 -22.74 6.39 -14.89
CA HIS A 165 -23.84 6.94 -14.09
C HIS A 165 -24.85 7.78 -14.89
N LYS A 166 -24.52 8.20 -16.11
CA LYS A 166 -25.49 8.86 -17.01
C LYS A 166 -26.61 7.91 -17.47
N THR A 167 -26.33 6.59 -17.49
CA THR A 167 -27.25 5.56 -17.96
C THR A 167 -27.60 4.52 -16.89
N ASP A 168 -26.71 4.26 -15.96
CA ASP A 168 -26.86 3.32 -14.85
C ASP A 168 -26.32 3.94 -13.54
N PRO A 169 -27.13 4.72 -12.82
CA PRO A 169 -26.75 5.40 -11.59
C PRO A 169 -26.49 4.44 -10.41
N ASP A 170 -26.93 3.19 -10.51
CA ASP A 170 -26.77 2.18 -9.45
C ASP A 170 -25.42 1.45 -9.50
N PHE A 171 -24.69 1.53 -10.62
CA PHE A 171 -23.35 0.97 -10.73
C PHE A 171 -22.41 1.59 -9.72
N LYS A 172 -21.61 0.76 -9.02
CA LYS A 172 -20.70 1.26 -7.98
C LYS A 172 -19.23 1.10 -8.35
N LEU A 173 -18.50 2.21 -8.27
CA LEU A 173 -17.05 2.18 -8.18
C LEU A 173 -16.65 2.19 -6.70
N ILE A 174 -15.93 1.16 -6.27
CA ILE A 174 -15.44 1.00 -4.90
C ILE A 174 -13.97 1.40 -4.88
N TYR A 175 -13.64 2.41 -4.09
CA TYR A 175 -12.27 2.84 -3.86
C TYR A 175 -11.62 1.97 -2.79
N GLY A 176 -10.40 1.56 -3.00
CA GLY A 176 -9.64 0.75 -2.05
C GLY A 176 -8.15 0.76 -2.36
N CYS A 177 -7.36 0.17 -1.49
CA CYS A 177 -5.91 0.10 -1.63
C CYS A 177 -5.41 -1.21 -1.02
N GLU A 178 -4.48 -1.88 -1.70
CA GLU A 178 -3.73 -2.95 -1.07
C GLU A 178 -2.54 -2.37 -0.32
N ALA A 179 -2.62 -2.37 0.99
CA ALA A 179 -1.61 -1.81 1.88
C ALA A 179 -0.47 -2.80 2.17
N TYR A 180 0.75 -2.28 2.31
CA TYR A 180 1.91 -3.03 2.83
C TYR A 180 1.87 -2.98 4.36
N PHE A 181 1.06 -3.83 4.94
CA PHE A 181 0.74 -3.88 6.37
C PHE A 181 1.90 -4.40 7.20
N VAL A 182 2.16 -3.78 8.33
CA VAL A 182 3.08 -4.26 9.37
C VAL A 182 2.41 -4.17 10.74
N ASP A 183 2.58 -5.20 11.56
CA ASP A 183 2.12 -5.14 12.94
C ASP A 183 3.18 -4.49 13.82
N ASP A 184 2.95 -3.23 14.16
CA ASP A 184 3.79 -2.44 15.06
C ASP A 184 3.27 -2.43 16.50
N MET A 185 2.12 -3.09 16.72
CA MET A 185 1.48 -3.21 18.04
C MET A 185 1.92 -4.47 18.78
N ILE A 186 3.18 -4.89 18.56
CA ILE A 186 3.75 -6.01 19.31
C ILE A 186 3.81 -5.61 20.78
N PRO A 187 3.09 -6.30 21.66
CA PRO A 187 3.07 -5.93 23.06
C PRO A 187 4.44 -6.14 23.71
N CYS A 188 4.85 -5.24 24.56
CA CYS A 188 5.97 -5.46 25.46
C CYS A 188 5.52 -5.99 26.82
N VAL A 189 4.25 -5.81 27.20
CA VAL A 189 3.63 -6.39 28.40
C VAL A 189 2.67 -7.50 28.00
N TYR A 190 2.86 -8.66 28.54
CA TYR A 190 2.05 -9.87 28.36
C TYR A 190 1.40 -10.28 29.68
N GLY A 191 0.13 -10.62 29.64
CA GLY A 191 -0.70 -10.92 30.83
C GLY A 191 -1.51 -9.71 31.26
N VAL A 192 -2.21 -9.85 32.39
CA VAL A 192 -3.09 -8.82 32.93
C VAL A 192 -2.76 -8.63 34.41
N GLN A 193 -2.10 -7.52 34.73
CA GLN A 193 -1.86 -7.13 36.13
C GLN A 193 -1.91 -5.61 36.24
N GLU A 194 -2.80 -5.12 37.08
CA GLU A 194 -2.88 -3.70 37.44
C GLU A 194 -1.85 -3.40 38.53
N GLN A 195 -0.78 -2.71 38.13
CA GLN A 195 0.31 -2.31 39.03
C GLN A 195 0.85 -0.94 38.62
N PRO A 196 1.16 -0.03 39.57
CA PRO A 196 1.87 1.20 39.24
C PRO A 196 3.32 0.90 38.83
N LEU A 197 3.94 1.80 38.08
CA LEU A 197 5.35 1.66 37.66
C LEU A 197 6.32 1.69 38.84
N THR A 198 5.93 2.25 39.98
CA THR A 198 6.67 2.24 41.24
C THR A 198 6.56 0.91 42.03
N GLY A 199 5.79 -0.06 41.50
CA GLY A 199 5.63 -1.37 42.12
C GLY A 199 6.90 -2.22 42.08
N GLU A 200 6.74 -3.49 42.50
CA GLU A 200 7.84 -4.46 42.54
C GLU A 200 7.86 -5.33 41.29
N PHE A 201 9.05 -5.50 40.72
CA PHE A 201 9.30 -6.33 39.55
C PHE A 201 10.41 -7.34 39.84
N CYS A 202 10.34 -8.53 39.24
CA CYS A 202 11.42 -9.49 39.23
C CYS A 202 12.06 -9.49 37.83
N VAL A 203 13.22 -8.85 37.70
CA VAL A 203 14.02 -8.83 36.47
C VAL A 203 14.87 -10.09 36.48
N PHE A 204 14.89 -10.86 35.39
CA PHE A 204 15.58 -12.14 35.35
C PHE A 204 16.17 -12.43 33.95
N ASP A 205 17.13 -13.34 33.94
CA ASP A 205 17.78 -13.87 32.76
C ASP A 205 18.09 -15.36 32.95
N THR A 206 18.24 -16.12 31.87
CA THR A 206 18.53 -17.56 31.92
C THR A 206 19.64 -17.94 30.97
N GLU A 207 20.60 -18.75 31.45
CA GLU A 207 21.56 -19.44 30.60
C GLU A 207 21.08 -20.86 30.30
N THR A 208 21.39 -21.36 29.08
CA THR A 208 20.81 -22.62 28.59
C THR A 208 21.80 -23.47 27.82
N THR A 209 21.50 -24.78 27.66
CA THR A 209 22.32 -25.70 26.84
C THR A 209 22.17 -25.49 25.32
N GLY A 210 21.29 -24.59 24.88
CA GLY A 210 21.02 -24.29 23.46
C GLY A 210 19.74 -23.46 23.26
N LEU A 211 19.23 -23.38 22.05
CA LEU A 211 18.18 -22.40 21.69
C LEU A 211 16.75 -22.98 21.67
N ASP A 212 16.57 -24.30 21.62
CA ASP A 212 15.26 -24.94 21.51
C ASP A 212 14.77 -25.50 22.87
N PRO A 213 13.82 -24.87 23.55
CA PRO A 213 13.34 -25.30 24.86
C PRO A 213 12.66 -26.67 24.84
N GLY A 214 12.33 -27.23 23.65
CA GLY A 214 11.78 -28.59 23.51
C GLY A 214 12.79 -29.71 23.82
N VAL A 215 14.08 -29.44 23.59
CA VAL A 215 15.18 -30.42 23.72
C VAL A 215 16.35 -29.92 24.55
N GLU A 216 16.34 -28.63 24.93
CA GLU A 216 17.39 -27.96 25.70
C GLU A 216 16.91 -27.67 27.13
N TYR A 217 17.88 -27.40 28.02
CA TYR A 217 17.67 -27.21 29.46
C TYR A 217 18.33 -25.91 29.92
N MET A 218 17.83 -25.35 31.03
CA MET A 218 18.49 -24.24 31.71
C MET A 218 19.76 -24.74 32.42
N THR A 219 20.76 -23.87 32.51
CA THR A 219 22.05 -24.09 33.21
C THR A 219 22.27 -23.11 34.33
N GLU A 220 21.64 -21.93 34.27
CA GLU A 220 21.67 -20.91 35.31
C GLU A 220 20.36 -20.08 35.24
N ILE A 221 19.87 -19.61 36.40
CA ILE A 221 18.79 -18.63 36.51
C ILE A 221 19.26 -17.54 37.44
N GLY A 222 19.39 -16.31 36.91
CA GLY A 222 19.66 -15.12 37.69
C GLY A 222 18.46 -14.21 37.76
N GLY A 223 18.33 -13.42 38.85
CA GLY A 223 17.28 -12.46 38.97
C GLY A 223 17.52 -11.38 40.02
N VAL A 224 16.90 -10.22 39.83
CA VAL A 224 16.92 -9.13 40.79
C VAL A 224 15.51 -8.58 41.03
N ILE A 225 15.25 -8.11 42.24
CA ILE A 225 14.02 -7.37 42.54
C ILE A 225 14.29 -5.89 42.33
N VAL A 226 13.43 -5.28 41.51
CA VAL A 226 13.38 -3.82 41.31
C VAL A 226 12.17 -3.27 42.06
N ARG A 227 12.39 -2.23 42.88
CA ARG A 227 11.37 -1.51 43.64
C ARG A 227 11.64 -0.01 43.59
N ASN A 228 10.63 0.79 43.27
CA ASN A 228 10.76 2.27 43.20
C ASN A 228 11.89 2.73 42.27
N GLY A 229 12.22 1.99 41.22
CA GLY A 229 13.31 2.32 40.30
C GLY A 229 14.73 2.04 40.85
N GLU A 230 14.86 1.17 41.84
CA GLU A 230 16.14 0.73 42.43
C GLU A 230 16.20 -0.81 42.46
N VAL A 231 17.42 -1.35 42.30
CA VAL A 231 17.72 -2.78 42.45
C VAL A 231 17.95 -3.08 43.91
N MET A 232 17.18 -4.03 44.49
CA MET A 232 17.13 -4.31 45.93
C MET A 232 17.78 -5.64 46.32
N GLU A 233 17.30 -6.73 45.75
CA GLU A 233 17.62 -8.11 46.11
C GLU A 233 18.11 -8.86 44.88
N GLU A 234 19.03 -9.80 45.07
CA GLU A 234 19.61 -10.62 44.02
C GLU A 234 19.35 -12.10 44.29
N PHE A 235 19.15 -12.86 43.23
CA PHE A 235 19.01 -14.31 43.21
C PHE A 235 19.89 -14.88 42.12
N ASP A 236 20.63 -15.93 42.43
CA ASP A 236 21.46 -16.65 41.49
C ASP A 236 21.49 -18.13 41.83
N THR A 237 21.31 -18.98 40.83
CA THR A 237 21.47 -20.42 41.00
C THR A 237 21.83 -21.12 39.69
N PHE A 238 22.85 -21.96 39.76
CA PHE A 238 23.07 -22.94 38.70
C PHE A 238 21.97 -23.95 38.70
N VAL A 239 21.74 -24.53 37.51
CA VAL A 239 20.73 -25.57 37.27
C VAL A 239 21.42 -26.79 36.68
N LYS A 240 21.18 -27.98 37.25
CA LYS A 240 21.65 -29.22 36.70
C LYS A 240 20.85 -29.58 35.44
N PRO A 241 21.43 -29.47 34.24
CA PRO A 241 20.68 -29.75 33.01
C PRO A 241 20.47 -31.25 32.82
N GLY A 242 19.40 -31.61 32.11
CA GLY A 242 19.10 -33.04 31.77
C GLY A 242 20.06 -33.66 30.74
N LYS A 243 21.04 -32.93 30.23
CA LYS A 243 22.05 -33.35 29.28
C LYS A 243 23.37 -32.59 29.47
N PRO A 244 24.52 -33.10 28.97
CA PRO A 244 25.81 -32.42 29.07
C PRO A 244 25.82 -31.10 28.32
N ILE A 245 26.52 -30.10 28.90
CA ILE A 245 26.81 -28.82 28.27
C ILE A 245 27.88 -29.04 27.21
N THR A 246 27.66 -28.54 26.00
CA THR A 246 28.64 -28.69 24.91
C THR A 246 29.76 -27.69 25.02
N PRO A 247 30.98 -27.95 24.50
CA PRO A 247 32.11 -27.03 24.54
C PRO A 247 31.76 -25.64 23.95
N LYS A 248 30.92 -25.62 22.92
CA LYS A 248 30.46 -24.38 22.29
C LYS A 248 29.61 -23.52 23.24
N ILE A 249 28.76 -24.15 24.04
CA ILE A 249 27.94 -23.43 25.04
C ILE A 249 28.81 -22.93 26.18
N THR A 250 29.76 -23.78 26.65
CA THR A 250 30.76 -23.34 27.66
C THR A 250 31.57 -22.14 27.17
N GLU A 251 31.97 -22.10 25.90
CA GLU A 251 32.68 -20.94 25.33
C GLU A 251 31.82 -19.66 25.35
N ILE A 252 30.50 -19.76 25.22
CA ILE A 252 29.59 -18.62 25.22
C ILE A 252 29.25 -18.17 26.64
N THR A 253 28.85 -19.11 27.52
CA THR A 253 28.29 -18.80 28.85
C THR A 253 29.34 -18.86 29.99
N GLY A 254 30.50 -19.47 29.72
CA GLY A 254 31.50 -19.78 30.73
C GLY A 254 31.11 -20.93 31.68
N ILE A 255 29.88 -21.49 31.54
CA ILE A 255 29.38 -22.54 32.42
C ILE A 255 29.89 -23.90 31.96
N THR A 256 30.53 -24.65 32.86
CA THR A 256 31.06 -25.98 32.58
C THR A 256 30.19 -27.09 33.21
N ASN A 257 30.36 -28.33 32.75
CA ASN A 257 29.65 -29.47 33.31
C ASN A 257 29.99 -29.68 34.81
N GLU A 258 31.21 -29.34 35.22
CA GLU A 258 31.68 -29.46 36.62
C GLU A 258 30.92 -28.49 37.49
N MET A 259 30.68 -27.22 37.00
CA MET A 259 29.98 -26.18 37.77
C MET A 259 28.55 -26.57 38.10
N VAL A 260 27.89 -27.30 37.21
CA VAL A 260 26.47 -27.70 37.37
C VAL A 260 26.31 -29.14 37.93
N ALA A 261 27.41 -29.84 38.19
CA ALA A 261 27.32 -31.26 38.60
C ALA A 261 26.53 -31.45 39.91
N ASP A 262 26.75 -30.61 40.87
CA ASP A 262 26.09 -30.63 42.18
C ASP A 262 24.99 -29.53 42.32
N ALA A 263 24.64 -28.86 41.24
CA ALA A 263 23.59 -27.87 41.19
C ALA A 263 22.21 -28.47 41.45
N PRO A 264 21.23 -27.68 41.92
CA PRO A 264 19.82 -28.10 42.05
C PRO A 264 19.27 -28.62 40.71
N SER A 265 18.37 -29.58 40.79
CA SER A 265 17.62 -30.04 39.62
C SER A 265 16.81 -28.87 39.03
N GLU A 266 16.44 -28.99 37.73
CA GLU A 266 15.62 -27.98 37.06
C GLU A 266 14.34 -27.65 37.84
N LYS A 267 13.73 -28.66 38.49
CA LYS A 267 12.55 -28.45 39.33
C LYS A 267 12.85 -27.61 40.57
N GLU A 268 13.90 -27.97 41.33
CA GLU A 268 14.25 -27.29 42.59
C GLU A 268 14.68 -25.85 42.32
N ALA A 269 15.47 -25.62 41.24
CA ALA A 269 15.89 -24.28 40.83
C ALA A 269 14.69 -23.40 40.42
N LEU A 270 13.76 -23.99 39.65
CA LEU A 270 12.55 -23.29 39.24
C LEU A 270 11.64 -22.94 40.44
N GLU A 271 11.46 -23.87 41.39
CA GLU A 271 10.69 -23.63 42.62
C GLU A 271 11.33 -22.52 43.48
N ALA A 272 12.65 -22.52 43.62
CA ALA A 272 13.39 -21.48 44.31
C ALA A 272 13.26 -20.12 43.64
N PHE A 273 13.40 -20.05 42.30
CA PHE A 273 13.20 -18.83 41.52
C PHE A 273 11.77 -18.28 41.65
N LEU A 274 10.76 -19.14 41.51
CA LEU A 274 9.36 -18.72 41.64
C LEU A 274 9.02 -18.23 43.06
N LYS A 275 9.66 -18.79 44.07
CA LYS A 275 9.56 -18.31 45.45
C LYS A 275 10.20 -16.92 45.61
N PHE A 276 11.37 -16.71 45.03
CA PHE A 276 12.03 -15.40 44.99
C PHE A 276 11.20 -14.37 44.19
N ALA A 277 10.72 -14.74 43.01
CA ALA A 277 9.85 -13.87 42.22
C ALA A 277 8.55 -13.47 42.95
N GLY A 278 8.03 -14.34 43.84
CA GLY A 278 6.93 -14.03 44.81
C GLY A 278 5.65 -13.53 44.10
N GLY A 279 5.37 -13.97 42.87
CA GLY A 279 4.21 -13.54 42.10
C GLY A 279 4.32 -12.13 41.49
N ARG A 280 5.49 -11.51 41.53
CA ARG A 280 5.75 -10.23 40.90
C ARG A 280 5.72 -10.35 39.37
N ILE A 281 5.56 -9.23 38.70
CA ILE A 281 5.71 -9.13 37.24
C ILE A 281 7.13 -9.47 36.88
N LEU A 282 7.31 -10.46 35.99
CA LEU A 282 8.61 -10.85 35.49
C LEU A 282 9.07 -9.86 34.39
N VAL A 283 10.36 -9.56 34.35
CA VAL A 283 10.95 -8.66 33.35
C VAL A 283 12.19 -9.34 32.78
N GLY A 284 12.34 -9.33 31.48
CA GLY A 284 13.54 -9.89 30.82
C GLY A 284 13.78 -9.27 29.45
N HIS A 285 14.94 -9.53 28.88
CA HIS A 285 15.35 -9.00 27.59
C HIS A 285 15.17 -10.06 26.48
N ASN A 286 14.28 -9.83 25.52
CA ASN A 286 13.81 -10.84 24.56
C ASN A 286 13.10 -12.02 25.25
N VAL A 287 12.58 -11.76 26.40
CA VAL A 287 12.02 -12.77 27.32
C VAL A 287 10.83 -13.52 26.72
N HIS A 288 10.02 -12.85 25.90
CA HIS A 288 8.89 -13.49 25.22
C HIS A 288 9.32 -14.62 24.28
N SER A 289 10.39 -14.37 23.54
CA SER A 289 10.88 -15.31 22.52
C SER A 289 11.86 -16.34 23.07
N PHE A 290 12.47 -16.12 24.24
CA PHE A 290 13.49 -16.98 24.81
C PHE A 290 13.17 -17.44 26.24
N ASP A 291 13.44 -16.67 27.27
CA ASP A 291 13.43 -17.11 28.66
C ASP A 291 12.08 -17.68 29.13
N MET A 292 10.97 -17.00 28.78
CA MET A 292 9.64 -17.50 29.12
C MET A 292 9.30 -18.83 28.46
N ARG A 293 9.90 -19.14 27.30
CA ARG A 293 9.72 -20.43 26.66
C ARG A 293 10.48 -21.53 27.42
N PHE A 294 11.69 -21.24 27.89
CA PHE A 294 12.45 -22.16 28.73
C PHE A 294 11.80 -22.38 30.11
N LEU A 295 11.36 -21.31 30.76
CA LEU A 295 10.62 -21.42 32.02
C LEU A 295 9.35 -22.29 31.88
N ARG A 296 8.57 -22.08 30.81
CA ARG A 296 7.37 -22.89 30.54
C ARG A 296 7.70 -24.35 30.23
N ALA A 297 8.77 -24.60 29.48
CA ALA A 297 9.21 -25.97 29.18
C ALA A 297 9.69 -26.69 30.45
N ALA A 298 10.48 -26.03 31.27
CA ALA A 298 10.93 -26.52 32.57
C ALA A 298 9.74 -26.78 33.53
N ALA A 299 8.80 -25.86 33.61
CA ALA A 299 7.59 -26.01 34.40
C ALA A 299 6.76 -27.23 33.96
N LYS A 300 6.60 -27.41 32.63
CA LYS A 300 5.91 -28.57 32.08
C LYS A 300 6.63 -29.87 32.42
N ARG A 301 7.97 -29.93 32.31
CA ARG A 301 8.77 -31.11 32.67
C ARG A 301 8.70 -31.40 34.17
N SER A 302 8.60 -30.37 35.00
CA SER A 302 8.59 -30.43 36.46
C SER A 302 7.17 -30.59 37.07
N GLY A 303 6.12 -30.51 36.24
CA GLY A 303 4.72 -30.55 36.75
C GLY A 303 4.31 -29.29 37.50
N ILE A 304 4.93 -28.15 37.26
CA ILE A 304 4.64 -26.85 37.88
C ILE A 304 3.74 -26.05 36.95
N SER A 305 2.68 -25.38 37.48
CA SER A 305 1.86 -24.49 36.68
C SER A 305 2.43 -23.07 36.62
N LEU A 306 2.57 -22.54 35.41
CA LEU A 306 2.91 -21.15 35.15
C LEU A 306 1.78 -20.42 34.39
N GLU A 307 0.53 -20.75 34.77
CA GLU A 307 -0.63 -20.05 34.22
C GLU A 307 -0.74 -18.62 34.81
N ASN A 308 -1.20 -17.69 33.96
CA ASN A 308 -1.44 -16.29 34.34
C ASN A 308 -0.21 -15.46 34.81
N VAL A 309 0.99 -15.82 34.39
CA VAL A 309 2.18 -15.02 34.66
C VAL A 309 2.19 -13.78 33.77
N THR A 310 2.25 -12.59 34.40
CA THR A 310 2.48 -11.32 33.70
C THR A 310 3.97 -11.06 33.57
N TYR A 311 4.41 -10.65 32.37
CA TYR A 311 5.83 -10.33 32.14
C TYR A 311 5.99 -9.20 31.12
N ILE A 312 7.17 -8.52 31.18
CA ILE A 312 7.55 -7.40 30.33
C ILE A 312 8.80 -7.78 29.53
N ASP A 313 8.76 -7.54 28.22
CA ASP A 313 9.88 -7.73 27.29
C ASP A 313 10.57 -6.40 27.03
N THR A 314 11.75 -6.21 27.62
CA THR A 314 12.52 -4.97 27.52
C THR A 314 13.15 -4.76 26.15
N LEU A 315 13.34 -5.82 25.32
CA LEU A 315 13.78 -5.66 23.94
C LEU A 315 12.72 -4.91 23.11
N THR A 316 11.49 -5.38 23.17
CA THR A 316 10.37 -4.75 22.47
C THR A 316 10.12 -3.33 23.02
N MET A 317 10.22 -3.16 24.32
CA MET A 317 10.08 -1.87 24.99
C MET A 317 11.18 -0.88 24.53
N ALA A 318 12.46 -1.30 24.49
CA ALA A 318 13.58 -0.48 24.02
C ALA A 318 13.42 -0.08 22.54
N GLN A 319 12.95 -0.98 21.68
CA GLN A 319 12.69 -0.69 20.28
C GLN A 319 11.63 0.41 20.09
N ALA A 320 10.65 0.47 20.97
CA ALA A 320 9.64 1.52 20.96
C ALA A 320 10.11 2.83 21.58
N MET A 321 10.91 2.77 22.64
CA MET A 321 11.38 3.95 23.39
C MET A 321 12.55 4.66 22.75
N TYR A 322 13.52 3.90 22.19
CA TYR A 322 14.81 4.39 21.67
C TYR A 322 14.99 4.03 20.18
N PRO A 323 14.15 4.53 19.28
CA PRO A 323 14.22 4.18 17.86
C PRO A 323 15.53 4.68 17.23
N GLY A 324 16.11 3.86 16.34
CA GLY A 324 17.29 4.25 15.56
C GLY A 324 18.63 3.73 16.08
N LEU A 325 18.68 2.95 17.15
CA LEU A 325 19.88 2.24 17.56
C LEU A 325 20.31 1.23 16.49
N HIS A 326 21.61 1.02 16.31
CA HIS A 326 22.12 0.07 15.30
C HIS A 326 21.76 -1.39 15.62
N ASN A 327 21.60 -1.74 16.90
CA ASN A 327 20.95 -2.94 17.42
C ASN A 327 20.40 -2.67 18.82
N TYR A 328 19.64 -3.65 19.35
CA TYR A 328 18.99 -3.55 20.67
C TYR A 328 19.50 -4.63 21.63
N LYS A 329 20.76 -5.05 21.50
CA LYS A 329 21.40 -5.89 22.52
C LYS A 329 21.49 -5.14 23.84
N GLN A 330 21.41 -5.84 24.97
CA GLN A 330 21.44 -5.24 26.30
C GLN A 330 22.66 -4.31 26.50
N GLY A 331 23.87 -4.71 26.07
CA GLY A 331 25.08 -3.87 26.14
C GLY A 331 25.00 -2.59 25.29
N THR A 332 24.28 -2.62 24.15
CA THR A 332 24.06 -1.42 23.32
C THR A 332 23.12 -0.44 24.00
N ILE A 333 22.03 -0.94 24.61
CA ILE A 333 21.09 -0.13 25.37
C ILE A 333 21.78 0.44 26.62
N ASN A 334 22.54 -0.39 27.34
CA ASN A 334 23.31 0.04 28.51
C ASN A 334 24.24 1.23 28.19
N LYS A 335 24.96 1.13 27.07
CA LYS A 335 25.84 2.22 26.59
C LYS A 335 25.04 3.46 26.16
N HIS A 336 23.89 3.28 25.51
CA HIS A 336 23.02 4.39 25.08
C HIS A 336 22.49 5.18 26.30
N LEU A 337 22.19 4.48 27.38
CA LEU A 337 21.70 5.06 28.64
C LEU A 337 22.82 5.50 29.59
N GLU A 338 24.08 5.44 29.12
CA GLU A 338 25.28 5.85 29.89
C GLU A 338 25.40 5.13 31.24
N LEU A 339 24.94 3.88 31.34
CA LEU A 339 25.01 3.07 32.55
C LEU A 339 26.35 2.38 32.71
N PRO A 340 26.75 1.99 33.97
CA PRO A 340 28.01 1.30 34.23
C PRO A 340 28.18 0.03 33.39
N ALA A 341 29.40 -0.21 32.91
CA ALA A 341 29.75 -1.44 32.19
C ALA A 341 29.62 -2.67 33.11
N TYR A 342 29.30 -3.83 32.55
CA TYR A 342 29.13 -5.10 33.23
C TYR A 342 29.75 -6.23 32.40
N GLU A 343 30.04 -7.35 33.03
CA GLU A 343 30.46 -8.58 32.32
C GLU A 343 29.23 -9.37 31.87
N ALA A 344 29.08 -9.58 30.57
CA ALA A 344 27.97 -10.28 30.01
C ALA A 344 28.13 -11.83 30.08
N HIS A 345 27.02 -12.55 29.92
CA HIS A 345 26.94 -14.02 29.89
C HIS A 345 27.04 -14.69 31.28
N ARG A 346 26.54 -13.99 32.30
CA ARG A 346 26.22 -14.54 33.62
C ARG A 346 24.84 -14.06 34.02
N ALA A 347 23.91 -14.98 34.27
CA ALA A 347 22.50 -14.67 34.46
C ALA A 347 22.23 -13.64 35.56
N CYS A 348 22.99 -13.67 36.66
CA CYS A 348 22.88 -12.68 37.74
C CYS A 348 23.34 -11.30 37.31
N GLU A 349 24.52 -11.18 36.70
CA GLU A 349 25.09 -9.90 36.25
C GLU A 349 24.27 -9.27 35.13
N ASP A 350 23.79 -10.11 34.17
CA ASP A 350 22.87 -9.69 33.11
C ASP A 350 21.55 -9.20 33.67
N SER A 351 20.98 -9.91 34.67
CA SER A 351 19.77 -9.49 35.36
C SER A 351 19.94 -8.17 36.12
N ALA A 352 21.08 -7.97 36.81
CA ALA A 352 21.37 -6.73 37.52
C ALA A 352 21.58 -5.54 36.58
N ALA A 353 22.30 -5.74 35.45
CA ALA A 353 22.43 -4.75 34.39
C ALA A 353 21.07 -4.41 33.75
N LEU A 354 20.28 -5.42 33.46
CA LEU A 354 18.94 -5.24 32.93
C LEU A 354 18.01 -4.53 33.94
N GLY A 355 18.14 -4.82 35.21
CA GLY A 355 17.43 -4.12 36.28
C GLY A 355 17.72 -2.60 36.25
N ARG A 356 18.98 -2.20 36.12
CA ARG A 356 19.36 -0.76 35.97
C ARG A 356 18.77 -0.15 34.68
N ILE A 357 18.84 -0.85 33.55
CA ILE A 357 18.23 -0.42 32.28
C ILE A 357 16.73 -0.21 32.48
N PHE A 358 16.06 -1.19 33.10
CA PHE A 358 14.62 -1.15 33.32
C PHE A 358 14.22 0.01 34.25
N CYS A 359 15.01 0.31 35.28
CA CYS A 359 14.78 1.48 36.15
C CYS A 359 14.78 2.80 35.37
N VAL A 360 15.69 2.97 34.41
CA VAL A 360 15.71 4.16 33.52
C VAL A 360 14.48 4.16 32.62
N MET A 361 14.13 3.02 32.02
CA MET A 361 12.94 2.91 31.17
C MET A 361 11.65 3.25 31.91
N LEU A 362 11.52 2.87 33.19
CA LEU A 362 10.37 3.23 34.01
C LEU A 362 10.26 4.75 34.20
N LYS A 363 11.38 5.46 34.46
CA LYS A 363 11.40 6.92 34.56
C LYS A 363 11.01 7.59 33.25
N ASP A 364 11.55 7.12 32.13
CA ASP A 364 11.21 7.64 30.79
C ASP A 364 9.73 7.41 30.44
N LEU A 365 9.10 6.35 30.97
CA LEU A 365 7.66 6.11 30.82
C LEU A 365 6.83 7.09 31.66
N GLU A 366 7.25 7.38 32.90
CA GLU A 366 6.60 8.38 33.73
C GLU A 366 6.62 9.78 33.09
N GLU A 367 7.74 10.16 32.47
CA GLU A 367 7.83 11.41 31.69
C GLU A 367 6.83 11.45 30.53
N LYS A 368 6.49 10.31 29.97
CA LYS A 368 5.45 10.14 28.93
C LYS A 368 4.03 10.00 29.49
N GLN A 369 3.84 10.25 30.80
CA GLN A 369 2.55 10.15 31.50
C GLN A 369 1.98 8.73 31.53
N VAL A 370 2.80 7.70 31.37
CA VAL A 370 2.44 6.31 31.64
C VAL A 370 2.68 6.05 33.11
N THR A 371 1.67 5.64 33.85
CA THR A 371 1.74 5.48 35.32
C THR A 371 1.54 4.04 35.78
N LYS A 372 0.98 3.21 34.91
CA LYS A 372 0.64 1.81 35.24
C LYS A 372 1.18 0.86 34.16
N VAL A 373 1.45 -0.38 34.56
CA VAL A 373 1.92 -1.44 33.67
C VAL A 373 0.91 -1.72 32.53
N SER A 374 -0.39 -1.70 32.83
CA SER A 374 -1.45 -1.89 31.81
C SER A 374 -1.48 -0.82 30.73
N GLU A 375 -0.89 0.35 30.98
CA GLU A 375 -0.82 1.48 30.05
C GLU A 375 0.41 1.42 29.14
N ILE A 376 1.43 0.59 29.44
CA ILE A 376 2.72 0.59 28.70
C ILE A 376 2.51 0.29 27.21
N ASN A 377 1.75 -0.75 26.89
CA ASN A 377 1.52 -1.13 25.48
C ASN A 377 0.83 -0.04 24.65
N THR A 378 -0.06 0.75 25.24
CA THR A 378 -0.76 1.85 24.56
C THR A 378 0.02 3.16 24.63
N GLY A 379 0.73 3.43 25.71
CA GLY A 379 1.49 4.67 25.93
C GLY A 379 2.78 4.77 25.12
N LEU A 380 3.40 3.65 24.79
CA LEU A 380 4.61 3.64 23.98
C LEU A 380 4.35 3.87 22.49
N GLY A 381 3.10 3.67 22.01
CA GLY A 381 2.79 3.72 20.57
C GLY A 381 3.41 2.55 19.79
N GLY A 382 3.37 2.65 18.46
CA GLY A 382 3.86 1.59 17.58
C GLY A 382 5.40 1.52 17.50
N ASN A 383 5.90 0.31 17.43
CA ASN A 383 7.35 0.05 17.29
C ASN A 383 7.81 0.28 15.85
N ARG A 384 8.57 1.35 15.58
CA ARG A 384 9.06 1.70 14.22
C ARG A 384 10.09 0.73 13.65
N GLU A 385 10.80 -0.04 14.46
CA GLU A 385 11.79 -1.01 13.95
C GLU A 385 11.12 -2.16 13.19
N VAL A 386 9.84 -2.44 13.44
CA VAL A 386 9.09 -3.44 12.67
C VAL A 386 8.93 -3.06 11.21
N LEU A 387 9.06 -1.78 10.85
CA LEU A 387 8.99 -1.33 9.45
C LEU A 387 10.09 -1.97 8.60
N LYS A 388 11.20 -2.38 9.18
CA LYS A 388 12.30 -3.09 8.52
C LYS A 388 12.03 -4.58 8.33
N LYS A 389 11.04 -5.14 9.06
CA LYS A 389 10.64 -6.54 8.96
C LYS A 389 9.80 -6.81 7.71
N LYS A 390 9.44 -8.07 7.51
CA LYS A 390 8.53 -8.53 6.46
C LYS A 390 7.16 -7.85 6.64
N TYR A 391 6.57 -7.42 5.54
CA TYR A 391 5.21 -6.89 5.50
C TYR A 391 4.23 -7.94 5.00
N TYR A 392 2.96 -7.68 5.21
CA TYR A 392 1.83 -8.44 4.70
C TYR A 392 1.00 -7.57 3.77
N HIS A 393 0.22 -8.20 2.90
CA HIS A 393 -0.82 -7.52 2.15
C HIS A 393 -2.10 -7.41 2.99
N LEU A 394 -2.80 -6.29 2.85
CA LEU A 394 -4.07 -6.03 3.50
C LEU A 394 -4.90 -5.13 2.58
N ILE A 395 -6.12 -5.54 2.22
CA ILE A 395 -7.00 -4.70 1.41
C ILE A 395 -7.79 -3.77 2.32
N ILE A 396 -7.77 -2.49 1.98
CA ILE A 396 -8.60 -1.45 2.57
C ILE A 396 -9.68 -1.09 1.54
N LEU A 397 -10.96 -1.24 1.89
CA LEU A 397 -12.08 -0.77 1.08
C LEU A 397 -12.73 0.44 1.75
N VAL A 398 -13.06 1.44 0.95
CA VAL A 398 -13.69 2.68 1.42
C VAL A 398 -15.20 2.47 1.50
N LYS A 399 -15.78 2.67 2.68
CA LYS A 399 -17.22 2.52 2.92
C LYS A 399 -18.00 3.80 2.63
N ASN A 400 -17.43 4.96 2.94
CA ASN A 400 -18.07 6.27 2.80
C ASN A 400 -17.02 7.38 2.58
N GLN A 401 -17.45 8.63 2.39
CA GLN A 401 -16.55 9.75 2.10
C GLN A 401 -15.53 10.02 3.23
N MET A 402 -15.89 9.77 4.50
CA MET A 402 -14.95 9.86 5.62
C MET A 402 -13.85 8.81 5.50
N GLY A 403 -14.23 7.58 5.15
CA GLY A 403 -13.27 6.49 4.88
C GLY A 403 -12.29 6.85 3.76
N LEU A 404 -12.75 7.50 2.69
CA LEU A 404 -11.85 7.95 1.62
C LEU A 404 -10.82 8.98 2.12
N LYS A 405 -11.27 9.96 2.92
CA LYS A 405 -10.37 10.92 3.56
C LYS A 405 -9.35 10.24 4.47
N ASN A 406 -9.78 9.24 5.22
CA ASN A 406 -8.91 8.46 6.10
C ASN A 406 -7.93 7.61 5.30
N LEU A 407 -8.36 6.97 4.19
CA LEU A 407 -7.45 6.25 3.30
C LEU A 407 -6.37 7.18 2.71
N TYR A 408 -6.72 8.37 2.26
CA TYR A 408 -5.74 9.35 1.77
C TYR A 408 -4.71 9.74 2.84
N LYS A 409 -5.13 9.89 4.10
CA LYS A 409 -4.20 10.12 5.22
C LYS A 409 -3.28 8.93 5.45
N ILE A 410 -3.82 7.69 5.46
CA ILE A 410 -3.03 6.47 5.62
C ILE A 410 -1.97 6.38 4.52
N VAL A 411 -2.36 6.54 3.25
CA VAL A 411 -1.43 6.47 2.11
C VAL A 411 -0.38 7.59 2.18
N SER A 412 -0.77 8.82 2.54
CA SER A 412 0.15 9.94 2.69
C SER A 412 1.17 9.69 3.81
N GLU A 413 0.70 9.30 4.99
CA GLU A 413 1.57 8.96 6.12
C GLU A 413 2.51 7.79 5.80
N ALA A 414 2.02 6.76 5.10
CA ALA A 414 2.81 5.62 4.69
C ALA A 414 3.99 6.02 3.78
N HIS A 415 3.79 7.00 2.89
CA HIS A 415 4.83 7.49 2.00
C HIS A 415 5.79 8.48 2.67
N VAL A 416 5.29 9.35 3.53
CA VAL A 416 6.09 10.41 4.15
C VAL A 416 6.84 9.91 5.39
N ASN A 417 6.15 9.18 6.28
CA ASN A 417 6.66 8.85 7.60
C ASN A 417 7.04 7.37 7.79
N TYR A 418 6.50 6.47 6.97
CA TYR A 418 6.67 5.02 7.15
C TYR A 418 7.22 4.30 5.91
N PHE A 419 7.92 5.02 5.03
CA PHE A 419 8.49 4.44 3.82
C PHE A 419 9.78 3.65 4.14
N PHE A 420 9.76 2.35 3.84
CA PHE A 420 10.96 1.52 3.81
C PHE A 420 10.88 0.55 2.63
N LYS A 421 11.55 0.88 1.49
CA LYS A 421 11.46 0.21 0.19
C LYS A 421 10.06 0.23 -0.43
N LYS A 422 9.01 0.20 0.37
CA LYS A 422 7.58 0.30 0.05
C LYS A 422 6.91 1.18 1.11
N PRO A 423 5.78 1.84 0.81
CA PRO A 423 5.02 2.60 1.79
C PRO A 423 4.36 1.66 2.79
N ARG A 424 4.93 1.54 3.99
CA ARG A 424 4.43 0.64 5.04
C ARG A 424 3.23 1.26 5.74
N VAL A 425 2.26 0.43 6.06
CA VAL A 425 1.08 0.83 6.83
C VAL A 425 1.12 0.11 8.18
N PRO A 426 1.56 0.79 9.25
CA PRO A 426 1.54 0.24 10.59
C PRO A 426 0.11 -0.01 11.09
N ARG A 427 -0.10 -1.05 11.91
CA ARG A 427 -1.39 -1.34 12.56
C ARG A 427 -1.88 -0.14 13.39
N SER A 428 -0.98 0.54 14.10
CA SER A 428 -1.29 1.75 14.88
C SER A 428 -1.86 2.88 14.01
N LEU A 429 -1.27 3.12 12.84
CA LEU A 429 -1.76 4.10 11.87
C LEU A 429 -3.14 3.72 11.33
N LEU A 430 -3.32 2.44 11.00
CA LEU A 430 -4.57 1.92 10.47
C LEU A 430 -5.69 2.03 11.52
N ASN A 431 -5.40 1.71 12.79
CA ASN A 431 -6.34 1.88 13.90
C ASN A 431 -6.73 3.34 14.12
N LYS A 432 -5.79 4.27 13.99
CA LYS A 432 -6.02 5.72 14.12
C LYS A 432 -7.03 6.26 13.09
N TYR A 433 -7.03 5.72 11.88
CA TYR A 433 -7.86 6.18 10.76
C TYR A 433 -8.88 5.12 10.29
N ARG A 434 -9.34 4.27 11.22
CA ARG A 434 -10.18 3.11 10.94
C ARG A 434 -11.59 3.45 10.44
N ASP A 435 -12.12 4.62 10.82
CA ASP A 435 -13.51 5.01 10.55
C ASP A 435 -13.80 5.10 9.05
N GLY A 436 -14.92 4.49 8.65
CA GLY A 436 -15.38 4.47 7.27
C GLY A 436 -14.61 3.54 6.35
N LEU A 437 -13.78 2.64 6.91
CA LEU A 437 -13.00 1.64 6.18
C LEU A 437 -13.47 0.22 6.52
N LEU A 438 -13.36 -0.68 5.55
CA LEU A 438 -13.48 -2.13 5.72
C LEU A 438 -12.13 -2.76 5.37
N LEU A 439 -11.66 -3.68 6.22
CA LEU A 439 -10.39 -4.39 6.00
C LEU A 439 -10.64 -5.84 5.62
N THR A 440 -9.93 -6.31 4.59
CA THR A 440 -9.91 -7.73 4.24
C THR A 440 -8.55 -8.36 4.53
N SER A 441 -8.53 -9.68 4.70
CA SER A 441 -7.30 -10.45 4.97
C SER A 441 -6.37 -10.58 3.76
N ALA A 442 -6.75 -10.03 2.61
CA ALA A 442 -6.03 -10.04 1.33
C ALA A 442 -5.69 -11.45 0.79
N CYS A 443 -4.67 -11.51 -0.08
CA CYS A 443 -4.21 -12.69 -0.80
C CYS A 443 -3.32 -13.62 0.06
N GLU A 444 -2.58 -14.52 -0.59
CA GLU A 444 -1.62 -15.41 0.07
C GLU A 444 -0.45 -14.66 0.73
N ALA A 445 -0.21 -13.41 0.35
CA ALA A 445 0.76 -12.54 0.99
C ALA A 445 0.21 -11.84 2.25
N GLY A 446 -1.08 -12.03 2.57
CA GLY A 446 -1.72 -11.54 3.78
C GLY A 446 -1.25 -12.23 5.05
N GLU A 447 -1.42 -11.55 6.20
CA GLU A 447 -1.00 -12.05 7.51
C GLU A 447 -1.70 -13.37 7.85
N LEU A 448 -3.03 -13.44 7.67
CA LEU A 448 -3.83 -14.61 8.00
C LEU A 448 -3.44 -15.83 7.16
N TYR A 449 -3.36 -15.67 5.84
CA TYR A 449 -3.05 -16.79 4.96
C TYR A 449 -1.63 -17.33 5.21
N ARG A 450 -0.65 -16.46 5.41
CA ARG A 450 0.72 -16.88 5.77
C ARG A 450 0.77 -17.60 7.10
N ALA A 451 0.03 -17.14 8.12
CA ALA A 451 -0.05 -17.82 9.40
C ALA A 451 -0.65 -19.24 9.26
N ILE A 452 -1.64 -19.42 8.35
CA ILE A 452 -2.19 -20.76 8.04
C ILE A 452 -1.14 -21.64 7.37
N VAL A 453 -0.41 -21.13 6.38
CA VAL A 453 0.67 -21.86 5.68
C VAL A 453 1.78 -22.27 6.66
N ASP A 454 2.13 -21.37 7.59
CA ASP A 454 3.17 -21.61 8.61
C ASP A 454 2.70 -22.56 9.74
N GLY A 455 1.45 -23.05 9.70
CA GLY A 455 0.92 -24.02 10.65
C GLY A 455 0.58 -23.43 12.03
N THR A 456 0.29 -22.13 12.09
CA THR A 456 -0.13 -21.46 13.34
C THR A 456 -1.35 -22.14 13.97
N PRO A 457 -1.39 -22.36 15.30
CA PRO A 457 -2.52 -22.95 15.97
C PRO A 457 -3.85 -22.21 15.73
N TYR A 458 -4.95 -22.97 15.62
CA TYR A 458 -6.25 -22.44 15.21
C TYR A 458 -6.75 -21.27 16.09
N GLU A 459 -6.54 -21.33 17.40
CA GLU A 459 -6.94 -20.24 18.32
C GLU A 459 -6.15 -18.95 18.10
N GLU A 460 -4.89 -19.06 17.69
CA GLU A 460 -4.10 -17.88 17.28
C GLU A 460 -4.54 -17.36 15.91
N LEU A 461 -4.93 -18.25 14.98
CA LEU A 461 -5.52 -17.84 13.70
C LEU A 461 -6.84 -17.07 13.93
N LYS A 462 -7.66 -17.46 14.91
CA LYS A 462 -8.87 -16.70 15.29
C LYS A 462 -8.54 -15.28 15.77
N LYS A 463 -7.48 -15.11 16.56
CA LYS A 463 -7.04 -13.78 17.01
C LYS A 463 -6.63 -12.91 15.83
N ILE A 464 -5.81 -13.45 14.91
CA ILE A 464 -5.42 -12.76 13.68
C ILE A 464 -6.65 -12.40 12.85
N ALA A 465 -7.52 -13.37 12.57
CA ALA A 465 -8.73 -13.18 11.76
C ALA A 465 -9.72 -12.18 12.38
N SER A 466 -9.73 -12.05 13.72
CA SER A 466 -10.61 -11.12 14.43
C SER A 466 -10.35 -9.64 14.09
N TYR A 467 -9.16 -9.30 13.64
CA TYR A 467 -8.78 -7.94 13.27
C TYR A 467 -9.47 -7.46 11.98
N TYR A 468 -9.71 -8.37 11.04
CA TYR A 468 -10.31 -8.06 9.73
C TYR A 468 -11.84 -8.03 9.80
N ASP A 469 -12.49 -7.22 8.97
CA ASP A 469 -13.96 -7.22 8.81
C ASP A 469 -14.42 -8.34 7.89
N ILE A 470 -13.56 -8.68 6.92
CA ILE A 470 -13.84 -9.60 5.81
C ILE A 470 -12.64 -10.54 5.67
N LEU A 471 -12.89 -11.82 5.48
CA LEU A 471 -11.85 -12.78 5.16
C LEU A 471 -11.87 -13.09 3.65
N GLU A 472 -10.71 -13.36 3.08
CA GLU A 472 -10.54 -13.50 1.64
C GLU A 472 -9.96 -14.86 1.29
N ILE A 473 -10.47 -15.47 0.23
CA ILE A 473 -9.93 -16.67 -0.41
C ILE A 473 -9.78 -16.41 -1.92
N GLN A 474 -8.85 -17.12 -2.54
CA GLN A 474 -8.55 -16.96 -3.96
C GLN A 474 -8.58 -18.28 -4.72
N PRO A 475 -8.69 -18.23 -6.07
CA PRO A 475 -8.56 -19.40 -6.94
C PRO A 475 -7.26 -20.17 -6.67
N LEU A 476 -7.33 -21.51 -6.79
CA LEU A 476 -6.15 -22.37 -6.56
C LEU A 476 -4.99 -22.01 -7.47
N GLY A 477 -5.28 -21.61 -8.72
CA GLY A 477 -4.28 -21.21 -9.70
C GLY A 477 -3.43 -20.00 -9.27
N ASN A 478 -3.98 -19.09 -8.45
CA ASN A 478 -3.23 -17.94 -7.92
C ASN A 478 -2.08 -18.40 -7.03
N ASN A 479 -2.26 -19.53 -6.31
CA ASN A 479 -1.33 -20.09 -5.33
C ASN A 479 -0.59 -21.34 -5.82
N ALA A 480 -0.75 -21.73 -7.09
CA ALA A 480 -0.13 -22.93 -7.65
C ALA A 480 1.40 -22.93 -7.57
N TYR A 481 2.02 -21.77 -7.52
CA TYR A 481 3.46 -21.62 -7.31
C TYR A 481 3.94 -22.26 -6.00
N MET A 482 3.11 -22.32 -4.95
CA MET A 482 3.48 -22.93 -3.67
C MET A 482 3.78 -24.42 -3.80
N VAL A 483 3.02 -25.12 -4.65
CA VAL A 483 3.29 -26.55 -4.96
C VAL A 483 4.51 -26.67 -5.86
N ARG A 484 4.63 -25.84 -6.89
CA ARG A 484 5.76 -25.84 -7.82
C ARG A 484 7.10 -25.58 -7.12
N GLU A 485 7.12 -24.71 -6.12
CA GLU A 485 8.31 -24.37 -5.34
C GLU A 485 8.52 -25.27 -4.10
N GLY A 486 7.68 -26.27 -3.90
CA GLY A 486 7.78 -27.18 -2.76
C GLY A 486 7.46 -26.57 -1.39
N LYS A 487 6.77 -25.41 -1.37
CA LYS A 487 6.30 -24.80 -0.13
C LYS A 487 5.15 -25.56 0.51
N VAL A 488 4.37 -26.25 -0.30
CA VAL A 488 3.31 -27.18 0.12
C VAL A 488 3.34 -28.43 -0.76
N ASP A 489 2.87 -29.55 -0.22
CA ASP A 489 3.01 -30.86 -0.85
C ASP A 489 2.03 -31.08 -2.02
N SER A 490 0.88 -30.40 -2.04
CA SER A 490 -0.17 -30.65 -3.03
C SER A 490 -1.18 -29.51 -3.14
N GLU A 491 -1.93 -29.52 -4.26
CA GLU A 491 -3.07 -28.62 -4.45
C GLU A 491 -4.17 -28.85 -3.38
N GLU A 492 -4.35 -30.08 -2.89
CA GLU A 492 -5.32 -30.36 -1.83
C GLU A 492 -5.00 -29.56 -0.56
N LYS A 493 -3.73 -29.35 -0.26
CA LYS A 493 -3.32 -28.50 0.88
C LYS A 493 -3.76 -27.05 0.69
N ILE A 494 -3.70 -26.51 -0.54
CA ILE A 494 -4.21 -25.17 -0.85
C ILE A 494 -5.73 -25.09 -0.65
N LYS A 495 -6.47 -26.15 -1.04
CA LYS A 495 -7.92 -26.25 -0.75
C LYS A 495 -8.20 -26.24 0.74
N ASP A 496 -7.39 -26.94 1.54
CA ASP A 496 -7.52 -26.98 3.00
C ASP A 496 -7.26 -25.60 3.63
N PHE A 497 -6.33 -24.82 3.10
CA PHE A 497 -6.11 -23.45 3.53
C PHE A 497 -7.37 -22.59 3.30
N ASN A 498 -7.96 -22.66 2.12
CA ASN A 498 -9.20 -21.94 1.82
C ASN A 498 -10.37 -22.43 2.72
N ARG A 499 -10.49 -23.76 2.97
CA ARG A 499 -11.48 -24.30 3.92
C ARG A 499 -11.25 -23.79 5.35
N THR A 500 -10.00 -23.62 5.76
CA THR A 500 -9.64 -23.05 7.07
C THR A 500 -10.09 -21.60 7.18
N VAL A 501 -9.87 -20.78 6.14
CA VAL A 501 -10.37 -19.39 6.13
C VAL A 501 -11.89 -19.35 6.20
N ILE A 502 -12.59 -20.22 5.46
CA ILE A 502 -14.06 -20.31 5.51
C ILE A 502 -14.53 -20.66 6.92
N LYS A 503 -13.92 -21.66 7.55
CA LYS A 503 -14.24 -22.07 8.92
C LYS A 503 -14.02 -20.94 9.93
N LEU A 504 -12.90 -20.19 9.81
CA LEU A 504 -12.64 -19.01 10.64
C LEU A 504 -13.73 -17.95 10.46
N GLY A 505 -14.19 -17.72 9.22
CA GLY A 505 -15.29 -16.80 8.94
C GLY A 505 -16.60 -17.24 9.60
N GLU A 506 -16.91 -18.53 9.57
CA GLU A 506 -18.10 -19.10 10.24
C GLU A 506 -18.02 -18.95 11.75
N ASP A 507 -16.90 -19.33 12.36
CA ASP A 507 -16.69 -19.26 13.83
C ASP A 507 -16.70 -17.82 14.35
N LEU A 508 -16.20 -16.85 13.55
CA LEU A 508 -16.14 -15.44 13.92
C LEU A 508 -17.32 -14.60 13.37
N HIS A 509 -18.29 -15.25 12.71
CA HIS A 509 -19.42 -14.58 12.07
C HIS A 509 -19.00 -13.47 11.07
N LYS A 510 -17.90 -13.68 10.35
CA LYS A 510 -17.37 -12.75 9.37
C LYS A 510 -17.65 -13.24 7.95
N PRO A 511 -17.99 -12.33 7.02
CA PRO A 511 -18.14 -12.72 5.62
C PRO A 511 -16.80 -13.16 5.03
N VAL A 512 -16.83 -14.29 4.30
CA VAL A 512 -15.72 -14.73 3.47
C VAL A 512 -16.04 -14.41 2.03
N ILE A 513 -15.11 -13.78 1.31
CA ILE A 513 -15.26 -13.42 -0.11
C ILE A 513 -14.23 -14.15 -0.96
N ALA A 514 -14.60 -14.48 -2.18
CA ALA A 514 -13.69 -14.98 -3.19
C ALA A 514 -13.33 -13.86 -4.17
N THR A 515 -12.04 -13.53 -4.28
CA THR A 515 -11.52 -12.48 -5.16
C THR A 515 -10.58 -13.04 -6.20
N GLY A 516 -10.43 -12.33 -7.31
CA GLY A 516 -9.59 -12.74 -8.42
C GLY A 516 -8.12 -12.34 -8.27
N ASP A 517 -7.83 -11.33 -7.44
CA ASP A 517 -6.52 -10.68 -7.39
C ASP A 517 -6.08 -10.25 -8.80
N VAL A 518 -6.98 -9.50 -9.43
CA VAL A 518 -6.91 -9.23 -10.87
C VAL A 518 -5.75 -8.29 -11.18
N HIS A 519 -4.84 -8.69 -12.08
CA HIS A 519 -3.72 -7.87 -12.52
C HIS A 519 -3.77 -7.55 -14.03
N PHE A 520 -4.56 -8.28 -14.79
CA PHE A 520 -4.76 -8.03 -16.22
C PHE A 520 -6.19 -8.39 -16.66
N THR A 521 -6.58 -7.90 -17.82
CA THR A 521 -7.98 -7.92 -18.25
C THR A 521 -8.37 -9.26 -18.85
N GLU A 522 -7.63 -9.72 -19.85
CA GLU A 522 -7.91 -10.94 -20.60
C GLU A 522 -6.84 -12.01 -20.29
N PRO A 523 -7.16 -13.29 -20.38
CA PRO A 523 -6.17 -14.36 -20.11
C PRO A 523 -4.88 -14.22 -20.91
N GLU A 524 -4.96 -13.71 -22.12
CA GLU A 524 -3.82 -13.52 -23.03
C GLU A 524 -2.89 -12.38 -22.57
N ASP A 525 -3.38 -11.44 -21.78
CA ASP A 525 -2.59 -10.31 -21.28
C ASP A 525 -1.50 -10.75 -20.28
N ALA A 526 -1.53 -11.99 -19.84
CA ALA A 526 -0.51 -12.57 -18.97
C ALA A 526 0.93 -12.36 -19.50
N VAL A 527 1.11 -12.38 -20.83
CA VAL A 527 2.41 -12.14 -21.45
C VAL A 527 2.95 -10.74 -21.18
N TYR A 528 2.09 -9.72 -21.12
CA TYR A 528 2.51 -8.35 -20.82
C TYR A 528 2.95 -8.20 -19.38
N ARG A 529 2.25 -8.87 -18.45
CA ARG A 529 2.67 -8.90 -17.05
C ARG A 529 4.00 -9.65 -16.90
N ALA A 530 4.21 -10.73 -17.64
CA ALA A 530 5.49 -11.45 -17.67
C ALA A 530 6.64 -10.53 -18.08
N VAL A 531 6.46 -9.69 -19.10
CA VAL A 531 7.47 -8.70 -19.53
C VAL A 531 7.75 -7.68 -18.41
N LEU A 532 6.71 -7.16 -17.76
CA LEU A 532 6.88 -6.21 -16.65
C LEU A 532 7.66 -6.84 -15.48
N GLN A 533 7.32 -8.07 -15.10
CA GLN A 533 7.99 -8.77 -14.01
C GLN A 533 9.41 -9.17 -14.35
N ALA A 534 9.69 -9.61 -15.59
CA ALA A 534 11.04 -9.87 -16.06
C ALA A 534 11.91 -8.60 -16.00
N GLY A 535 11.36 -7.44 -16.42
CA GLY A 535 12.00 -6.14 -16.27
C GLY A 535 12.30 -5.74 -14.82
N ASN A 536 11.53 -6.25 -13.88
CA ASN A 536 11.72 -6.06 -12.43
C ASN A 536 12.65 -7.09 -11.79
N GLY A 537 13.21 -8.03 -12.58
CA GLY A 537 14.19 -9.02 -12.15
C GLY A 537 13.58 -10.30 -11.56
N PHE A 538 12.29 -10.57 -11.74
CA PHE A 538 11.68 -11.84 -11.35
C PHE A 538 12.14 -12.95 -12.29
N LYS A 539 12.74 -14.02 -11.71
CA LYS A 539 13.32 -15.14 -12.47
C LYS A 539 12.27 -16.10 -13.05
N ASP A 540 11.09 -16.13 -12.48
CA ASP A 540 9.96 -17.00 -12.83
C ASP A 540 8.84 -16.24 -13.56
N ALA A 541 9.16 -15.07 -14.14
CA ALA A 541 8.22 -14.21 -14.84
C ALA A 541 7.38 -14.92 -15.92
N ASP A 542 7.92 -15.98 -16.56
CA ASP A 542 7.21 -16.75 -17.57
C ASP A 542 6.09 -17.65 -17.00
N ASN A 543 6.11 -17.91 -15.69
CA ASN A 543 5.11 -18.74 -15.00
C ASN A 543 4.00 -17.90 -14.37
N GLN A 544 3.28 -17.13 -15.20
CA GLN A 544 2.23 -16.24 -14.73
C GLN A 544 1.06 -16.99 -14.09
N PRO A 545 0.61 -16.59 -12.87
CA PRO A 545 -0.66 -17.04 -12.33
C PRO A 545 -1.82 -16.43 -13.15
N PRO A 546 -2.99 -17.10 -13.21
CA PRO A 546 -4.11 -16.67 -14.04
C PRO A 546 -4.90 -15.52 -13.38
N LEU A 547 -4.29 -14.34 -13.22
CA LEU A 547 -4.85 -13.17 -12.53
C LEU A 547 -5.69 -12.27 -13.46
N PHE A 548 -6.43 -12.86 -14.38
CA PHE A 548 -7.31 -12.11 -15.30
C PHE A 548 -8.67 -11.80 -14.68
N PHE A 549 -9.37 -10.81 -15.23
CA PHE A 549 -10.73 -10.46 -14.81
C PHE A 549 -11.72 -11.57 -15.21
N ARG A 550 -12.21 -12.33 -14.22
CA ARG A 550 -13.08 -13.51 -14.41
C ARG A 550 -14.55 -13.14 -14.44
N THR A 551 -15.31 -13.79 -15.32
CA THR A 551 -16.77 -13.83 -15.24
C THR A 551 -17.24 -14.52 -13.97
N THR A 552 -18.52 -14.40 -13.64
CA THR A 552 -19.09 -15.10 -12.47
C THR A 552 -18.97 -16.61 -12.59
N GLN A 553 -19.18 -17.17 -13.79
CA GLN A 553 -19.04 -18.62 -14.00
C GLN A 553 -17.58 -19.06 -13.93
N ASP A 554 -16.64 -18.32 -14.57
CA ASP A 554 -15.21 -18.59 -14.44
C ASP A 554 -14.78 -18.66 -12.98
N MET A 555 -15.33 -17.76 -12.14
CA MET A 555 -14.98 -17.73 -10.74
C MET A 555 -15.62 -18.87 -9.94
N LEU A 556 -16.87 -19.22 -10.20
CA LEU A 556 -17.55 -20.37 -9.56
C LEU A 556 -16.83 -21.68 -9.87
N ASP A 557 -16.34 -21.83 -11.10
CA ASP A 557 -15.61 -23.03 -11.55
C ASP A 557 -14.27 -23.21 -10.81
N GLN A 558 -13.68 -22.13 -10.27
CA GLN A 558 -12.43 -22.22 -9.46
C GLN A 558 -12.67 -22.83 -8.07
N PHE A 559 -13.92 -22.77 -7.57
CA PHE A 559 -14.28 -23.28 -6.24
C PHE A 559 -15.10 -24.58 -6.30
N TYR A 560 -14.89 -25.42 -7.34
CA TYR A 560 -15.57 -26.70 -7.58
C TYR A 560 -15.46 -27.67 -6.40
N TYR A 561 -14.44 -27.54 -5.56
CA TYR A 561 -14.16 -28.38 -4.39
C TYR A 561 -14.98 -27.99 -3.14
N LEU A 562 -15.75 -26.90 -3.20
CA LEU A 562 -16.69 -26.49 -2.18
C LEU A 562 -18.12 -26.96 -2.51
N PRO A 563 -19.00 -27.13 -1.52
CA PRO A 563 -20.43 -27.27 -1.76
C PRO A 563 -20.95 -26.09 -2.62
N LYS A 564 -21.83 -26.36 -3.58
CA LYS A 564 -22.34 -25.35 -4.53
C LYS A 564 -22.88 -24.09 -3.84
N GLU A 565 -23.62 -24.25 -2.74
CA GLU A 565 -24.18 -23.16 -1.97
C GLU A 565 -23.09 -22.31 -1.33
N LYS A 566 -22.02 -22.93 -0.82
CA LYS A 566 -20.88 -22.25 -0.21
C LYS A 566 -20.04 -21.54 -1.30
N ALA A 567 -19.78 -22.17 -2.43
CA ALA A 567 -19.13 -21.52 -3.57
C ALA A 567 -19.92 -20.28 -4.03
N TYR A 568 -21.23 -20.40 -4.16
CA TYR A 568 -22.10 -19.27 -4.53
C TYR A 568 -22.14 -18.19 -3.45
N GLU A 569 -22.09 -18.56 -2.16
CA GLU A 569 -22.02 -17.62 -1.06
C GLU A 569 -20.76 -16.76 -1.13
N VAL A 570 -19.57 -17.37 -1.24
CA VAL A 570 -18.30 -16.65 -1.23
C VAL A 570 -18.02 -15.91 -2.54
N VAL A 571 -18.48 -16.41 -3.69
CA VAL A 571 -18.24 -15.80 -5.01
C VAL A 571 -19.25 -14.70 -5.33
N VAL A 572 -20.53 -14.89 -4.96
CA VAL A 572 -21.62 -14.00 -5.41
C VAL A 572 -22.27 -13.25 -4.25
N LYS A 573 -22.79 -13.97 -3.25
CA LYS A 573 -23.63 -13.34 -2.19
C LYS A 573 -22.83 -12.38 -1.32
N ASN A 574 -21.70 -12.84 -0.79
CA ASN A 574 -20.91 -12.03 0.14
C ASN A 574 -20.26 -10.82 -0.53
N PRO A 575 -19.61 -10.91 -1.73
CA PRO A 575 -19.10 -9.73 -2.42
C PRO A 575 -20.17 -8.69 -2.73
N ARG A 576 -21.38 -9.12 -3.14
CA ARG A 576 -22.52 -8.22 -3.35
C ARG A 576 -23.03 -7.59 -2.06
N LYS A 577 -23.04 -8.35 -0.94
CA LYS A 577 -23.38 -7.82 0.39
C LYS A 577 -22.40 -6.73 0.82
N ILE A 578 -21.11 -6.95 0.60
CA ILE A 578 -20.08 -5.94 0.90
C ILE A 578 -20.27 -4.70 0.02
N ALA A 579 -20.47 -4.86 -1.29
CA ALA A 579 -20.74 -3.74 -2.19
C ALA A 579 -22.00 -2.96 -1.79
N ALA A 580 -23.02 -3.62 -1.25
CA ALA A 580 -24.24 -2.98 -0.76
C ALA A 580 -24.02 -2.12 0.49
N MET A 581 -22.98 -2.43 1.31
CA MET A 581 -22.63 -1.64 2.50
C MET A 581 -21.87 -0.36 2.16
N ILE A 582 -21.42 -0.20 0.93
CA ILE A 582 -20.60 0.92 0.48
C ILE A 582 -21.51 1.99 -0.13
N ASP A 583 -21.27 3.24 0.29
CA ASP A 583 -22.00 4.41 -0.20
C ASP A 583 -21.65 4.70 -1.66
N ASN A 584 -22.68 4.81 -2.52
CA ASN A 584 -22.51 5.09 -3.95
C ASN A 584 -22.13 6.55 -4.24
N THR A 585 -22.22 7.44 -3.24
CA THR A 585 -21.89 8.87 -3.38
C THR A 585 -20.42 9.18 -3.15
N VAL A 586 -19.61 8.20 -2.75
CA VAL A 586 -18.17 8.37 -2.54
C VAL A 586 -17.50 8.82 -3.83
N ARG A 587 -16.73 9.90 -3.76
CA ARG A 587 -16.07 10.49 -4.91
C ARG A 587 -14.61 10.82 -4.61
N ALA A 588 -13.71 10.35 -5.46
CA ALA A 588 -12.26 10.55 -5.27
C ALA A 588 -11.86 12.03 -5.32
N ILE A 589 -12.44 12.78 -6.25
CA ILE A 589 -12.25 14.22 -6.37
C ILE A 589 -13.61 14.91 -6.22
N PRO A 590 -13.82 15.75 -5.23
CA PRO A 590 -15.06 16.49 -5.06
C PRO A 590 -15.40 17.32 -6.29
N ARG A 591 -16.71 17.54 -6.55
CA ARG A 591 -17.17 18.44 -7.61
C ARG A 591 -17.08 19.87 -7.14
N GLY A 592 -16.75 20.79 -8.05
CA GLY A 592 -16.67 22.21 -7.80
C GLY A 592 -15.23 22.72 -7.62
N THR A 593 -15.12 24.00 -7.32
CA THR A 593 -13.86 24.68 -7.04
C THR A 593 -13.74 24.95 -5.54
N TYR A 594 -12.57 24.71 -4.98
CA TYR A 594 -12.29 24.85 -3.55
C TYR A 594 -11.11 25.83 -3.37
N PRO A 595 -11.34 27.15 -3.56
CA PRO A 595 -10.30 28.12 -3.32
C PRO A 595 -9.92 28.11 -1.83
N PRO A 596 -8.65 28.35 -1.49
CA PRO A 596 -8.25 28.51 -0.10
C PRO A 596 -8.97 29.70 0.55
N SER A 597 -9.10 29.70 1.87
CA SER A 597 -9.66 30.84 2.62
C SER A 597 -8.52 31.66 3.21
N ILE A 598 -8.53 32.95 2.96
CA ILE A 598 -7.65 33.94 3.60
C ILE A 598 -8.56 35.00 4.25
N GLU A 599 -8.44 35.15 5.56
CA GLU A 599 -9.22 36.11 6.30
C GLU A 599 -8.94 37.52 5.81
N GLY A 600 -10.01 38.32 5.53
CA GLY A 600 -9.89 39.65 5.02
C GLY A 600 -9.37 39.78 3.58
N ALA A 601 -9.31 38.72 2.78
CA ALA A 601 -8.76 38.76 1.42
C ALA A 601 -9.46 39.81 0.52
N GLU A 602 -10.78 39.94 0.61
CA GLU A 602 -11.52 40.91 -0.16
C GLU A 602 -11.11 42.37 0.19
N GLN A 603 -11.03 42.67 1.48
CA GLN A 603 -10.60 43.98 1.94
C GLN A 603 -9.16 44.28 1.55
N GLN A 604 -8.26 43.31 1.72
CA GLN A 604 -6.84 43.45 1.31
C GLN A 604 -6.70 43.75 -0.18
N LEU A 605 -7.48 43.06 -1.03
CA LEU A 605 -7.45 43.35 -2.47
C LEU A 605 -7.98 44.74 -2.81
N ARG A 606 -9.11 45.14 -2.21
CA ARG A 606 -9.71 46.46 -2.40
C ARG A 606 -8.73 47.55 -1.96
N ASP A 607 -8.20 47.48 -0.76
CA ASP A 607 -7.28 48.47 -0.20
C ASP A 607 -6.03 48.61 -1.08
N ALA A 608 -5.37 47.51 -1.42
CA ALA A 608 -4.18 47.54 -2.28
C ALA A 608 -4.49 48.19 -3.65
N THR A 609 -5.61 47.83 -4.26
CA THR A 609 -6.02 48.35 -5.57
C THR A 609 -6.28 49.85 -5.54
N TRP A 610 -7.10 50.34 -4.57
CA TRP A 610 -7.44 51.72 -4.45
C TRP A 610 -6.26 52.60 -4.01
N GLU A 611 -5.41 52.12 -3.11
CA GLU A 611 -4.21 52.82 -2.68
C GLU A 611 -3.24 53.05 -3.85
N HIS A 612 -3.00 52.04 -4.65
CA HIS A 612 -2.13 52.14 -5.83
C HIS A 612 -2.73 53.08 -6.87
N ALA A 613 -4.02 52.96 -7.15
CA ALA A 613 -4.69 53.82 -8.11
C ALA A 613 -4.62 55.32 -7.68
N LYS A 614 -4.90 55.62 -6.40
CA LYS A 614 -4.76 56.96 -5.86
C LYS A 614 -3.34 57.50 -5.86
N ARG A 615 -2.37 56.66 -5.59
CA ARG A 615 -0.95 57.02 -5.71
C ARG A 615 -0.59 57.46 -7.11
N ASP A 616 -1.16 56.81 -8.13
CA ASP A 616 -0.82 57.03 -9.53
C ASP A 616 -1.64 58.14 -10.19
N TYR A 617 -2.92 58.27 -9.88
CA TYR A 617 -3.88 59.21 -10.52
C TYR A 617 -4.39 60.33 -9.61
N GLY A 618 -4.02 60.32 -8.32
CA GLY A 618 -4.48 61.32 -7.36
C GLY A 618 -5.80 60.95 -6.67
N ASP A 619 -6.24 61.83 -5.76
CA ASP A 619 -7.53 61.77 -5.06
C ASP A 619 -8.23 63.14 -5.19
N PRO A 620 -9.40 63.22 -5.83
CA PRO A 620 -10.22 62.14 -6.39
C PRO A 620 -9.62 61.50 -7.66
N LEU A 621 -9.96 60.21 -7.89
CA LEU A 621 -9.60 59.50 -9.09
C LEU A 621 -10.34 60.02 -10.33
N PRO A 622 -9.77 59.92 -11.54
CA PRO A 622 -10.53 60.10 -12.77
C PRO A 622 -11.68 59.10 -12.87
N GLU A 623 -12.85 59.55 -13.29
CA GLU A 623 -14.07 58.73 -13.35
C GLU A 623 -13.90 57.41 -14.15
N ILE A 624 -13.12 57.44 -15.23
CA ILE A 624 -12.83 56.28 -16.07
C ILE A 624 -12.05 55.21 -15.30
N VAL A 625 -11.11 55.60 -14.44
CA VAL A 625 -10.32 54.67 -13.59
C VAL A 625 -11.21 54.11 -12.49
N GLU A 626 -11.95 54.99 -11.77
CA GLU A 626 -12.83 54.60 -10.68
C GLU A 626 -13.88 53.58 -11.15
N LYS A 627 -14.62 53.90 -12.21
CA LYS A 627 -15.64 53.00 -12.77
C LYS A 627 -15.06 51.64 -13.21
N ARG A 628 -13.88 51.65 -13.82
CA ARG A 628 -13.22 50.40 -14.26
C ARG A 628 -12.86 49.52 -13.06
N LEU A 629 -12.20 50.08 -12.07
CA LEU A 629 -11.78 49.34 -10.89
C LEU A 629 -12.97 48.85 -10.06
N GLN A 630 -13.99 49.68 -9.87
CA GLN A 630 -15.19 49.30 -9.14
C GLN A 630 -15.87 48.08 -9.81
N LYS A 631 -16.05 48.12 -11.14
CA LYS A 631 -16.67 47.06 -11.91
C LYS A 631 -15.89 45.76 -11.79
N GLU A 632 -14.56 45.80 -11.91
CA GLU A 632 -13.73 44.60 -11.81
C GLU A 632 -13.69 44.03 -10.38
N LEU A 633 -13.53 44.90 -9.36
CA LEU A 633 -13.54 44.50 -7.95
C LEU A 633 -14.87 43.84 -7.55
N ASP A 634 -16.00 44.41 -7.99
CA ASP A 634 -17.31 43.84 -7.69
C ASP A 634 -17.47 42.45 -8.33
N SER A 635 -16.98 42.28 -9.55
CA SER A 635 -16.99 40.97 -10.21
C SER A 635 -16.07 39.98 -9.52
N ILE A 636 -14.82 40.34 -9.21
CA ILE A 636 -13.81 39.46 -8.59
C ILE A 636 -14.28 39.04 -7.19
N CYS A 637 -14.71 39.99 -6.38
CA CYS A 637 -15.18 39.75 -5.01
C CYS A 637 -16.50 38.99 -4.98
N GLY A 638 -17.47 39.42 -5.83
CA GLY A 638 -18.79 38.76 -5.92
C GLY A 638 -18.74 37.29 -6.35
N HIS A 639 -17.73 36.89 -7.10
CA HIS A 639 -17.50 35.49 -7.47
C HIS A 639 -16.53 34.74 -6.54
N GLY A 640 -16.07 35.38 -5.45
CA GLY A 640 -15.18 34.76 -4.46
C GLY A 640 -13.73 34.58 -4.93
N TYR A 641 -13.28 35.28 -5.97
CA TYR A 641 -11.91 35.17 -6.50
C TYR A 641 -10.88 36.05 -5.82
N ALA A 642 -11.26 36.92 -4.89
CA ALA A 642 -10.36 37.82 -4.20
C ALA A 642 -9.16 37.14 -3.57
N VAL A 643 -9.37 35.96 -3.00
CA VAL A 643 -8.30 35.14 -2.39
C VAL A 643 -7.23 34.75 -3.39
N LEU A 644 -7.59 34.42 -4.63
CA LEU A 644 -6.65 34.06 -5.69
C LEU A 644 -5.79 35.26 -6.09
N TYR A 645 -6.40 36.43 -6.19
CA TYR A 645 -5.66 37.70 -6.43
C TYR A 645 -4.69 38.02 -5.29
N VAL A 646 -5.09 37.87 -4.03
CA VAL A 646 -4.22 38.11 -2.87
C VAL A 646 -3.03 37.11 -2.86
N ILE A 647 -3.26 35.85 -3.22
CA ILE A 647 -2.18 34.89 -3.36
C ILE A 647 -1.22 35.30 -4.48
N ALA A 648 -1.74 35.69 -5.65
CA ALA A 648 -0.93 36.11 -6.78
C ALA A 648 -0.11 37.39 -6.42
N VAL A 649 -0.70 38.37 -5.74
CA VAL A 649 0.00 39.58 -5.24
C VAL A 649 1.18 39.17 -4.36
N LYS A 650 0.96 38.28 -3.39
CA LYS A 650 2.03 37.82 -2.48
C LYS A 650 3.12 37.07 -3.20
N LEU A 651 2.78 36.21 -4.16
CA LEU A 651 3.75 35.44 -4.94
C LEU A 651 4.60 36.35 -5.84
N VAL A 652 3.97 37.31 -6.53
CA VAL A 652 4.67 38.28 -7.39
C VAL A 652 5.58 39.18 -6.55
N ALA A 653 5.08 39.70 -5.42
CA ALA A 653 5.87 40.53 -4.51
C ALA A 653 7.10 39.76 -3.96
N TYR A 654 6.91 38.49 -3.57
CA TYR A 654 7.99 37.64 -3.10
C TYR A 654 9.05 37.37 -4.18
N SER A 655 8.61 37.06 -5.41
CA SER A 655 9.51 36.87 -6.55
C SER A 655 10.31 38.13 -6.87
N ASN A 656 9.64 39.29 -6.94
CA ASN A 656 10.29 40.58 -7.21
C ASN A 656 11.30 40.96 -6.10
N ALA A 657 10.96 40.68 -4.85
CA ALA A 657 11.88 40.90 -3.71
C ALA A 657 13.15 40.02 -3.79
N GLY A 658 13.03 38.83 -4.41
CA GLY A 658 14.15 37.94 -4.72
C GLY A 658 14.96 38.34 -5.97
N GLY A 659 14.60 39.44 -6.65
CA GLY A 659 15.27 39.93 -7.87
C GLY A 659 14.83 39.23 -9.17
N TYR A 660 13.75 38.44 -9.11
CA TYR A 660 13.20 37.75 -10.27
C TYR A 660 12.03 38.56 -10.85
N GLN A 661 12.08 38.82 -12.16
CA GLN A 661 10.97 39.49 -12.86
C GLN A 661 9.81 38.52 -13.10
N VAL A 662 8.60 39.01 -12.91
CA VAL A 662 7.35 38.29 -13.18
C VAL A 662 6.63 39.01 -14.30
N GLY A 663 6.43 38.34 -15.43
CA GLY A 663 5.67 38.87 -16.58
C GLY A 663 4.24 38.34 -16.60
N SER A 664 3.31 39.18 -17.04
CA SER A 664 1.91 38.81 -17.19
C SER A 664 1.67 37.95 -18.42
N ARG A 665 0.73 36.99 -18.31
CA ARG A 665 0.26 36.13 -19.41
C ARG A 665 -1.25 36.06 -19.46
N GLY A 666 -1.76 35.98 -20.71
CA GLY A 666 -3.20 35.78 -20.95
C GLY A 666 -4.05 36.92 -20.48
N SER A 667 -5.28 36.63 -20.06
CA SER A 667 -6.30 37.62 -19.69
C SER A 667 -5.97 38.49 -18.46
N VAL A 668 -4.97 38.11 -17.66
CA VAL A 668 -4.50 38.91 -16.52
C VAL A 668 -3.93 40.25 -16.99
N GLY A 669 -3.31 40.31 -18.15
CA GLY A 669 -2.81 41.56 -18.76
C GLY A 669 -3.91 42.59 -19.10
N SER A 670 -5.17 42.17 -19.22
CA SER A 670 -6.33 43.06 -19.48
C SER A 670 -7.11 43.48 -18.22
N SER A 671 -6.67 43.02 -17.03
CA SER A 671 -7.29 43.39 -15.75
C SER A 671 -6.63 44.60 -15.12
N ALA A 672 -7.41 45.68 -14.93
CA ALA A 672 -6.94 46.86 -14.22
C ALA A 672 -6.69 46.56 -12.73
N VAL A 673 -7.52 45.72 -12.10
CA VAL A 673 -7.30 45.27 -10.71
C VAL A 673 -6.00 44.50 -10.59
N ALA A 674 -5.61 43.63 -11.57
CA ALA A 674 -4.35 42.92 -11.54
C ALA A 674 -3.15 43.90 -11.61
N HIS A 675 -3.25 44.95 -12.40
CA HIS A 675 -2.24 46.02 -12.45
C HIS A 675 -2.15 46.77 -11.11
N PHE A 676 -3.27 47.32 -10.63
CA PHE A 676 -3.27 48.14 -9.43
C PHE A 676 -3.09 47.34 -8.12
N SER A 677 -3.28 46.04 -8.12
CA SER A 677 -2.92 45.19 -6.99
C SER A 677 -1.45 44.71 -7.01
N GLY A 678 -0.71 45.01 -8.11
CA GLY A 678 0.70 44.64 -8.22
C GLY A 678 0.98 43.24 -8.77
N ILE A 679 0.00 42.59 -9.42
CA ILE A 679 0.17 41.28 -10.08
C ILE A 679 0.78 41.50 -11.48
N SER A 680 0.31 42.53 -12.21
CA SER A 680 0.69 42.77 -13.61
C SER A 680 1.35 44.14 -13.74
N GLU A 681 2.37 44.22 -14.60
CA GLU A 681 3.00 45.45 -15.04
C GLU A 681 2.20 46.18 -16.13
N VAL A 682 1.25 45.49 -16.76
CA VAL A 682 0.46 46.02 -17.87
C VAL A 682 -0.71 46.89 -17.36
N ASN A 683 -0.73 48.12 -17.72
CA ASN A 683 -1.86 49.03 -17.48
C ASN A 683 -2.89 48.89 -18.60
N SER A 684 -4.04 48.29 -18.28
CA SER A 684 -5.12 47.98 -19.24
C SER A 684 -6.15 49.10 -19.40
N LEU A 685 -5.87 50.27 -18.89
CA LEU A 685 -6.69 51.49 -19.15
C LEU A 685 -6.47 51.97 -20.59
N PRO A 686 -7.44 52.69 -21.19
CA PRO A 686 -7.28 53.31 -22.51
C PRO A 686 -6.00 54.15 -22.60
N PRO A 687 -5.43 54.37 -23.80
CA PRO A 687 -4.26 55.21 -23.99
C PRO A 687 -4.46 56.59 -23.32
N HIS A 688 -3.46 57.05 -22.58
CA HIS A 688 -3.55 58.31 -21.84
C HIS A 688 -2.20 58.93 -21.50
N TYR A 689 -2.20 60.24 -21.31
CA TYR A 689 -1.11 60.99 -20.72
C TYR A 689 -1.35 61.19 -19.23
N ARG A 690 -0.30 61.01 -18.44
CA ARG A 690 -0.34 61.21 -16.99
C ARG A 690 0.85 62.06 -16.51
N CYS A 691 0.57 63.12 -15.78
CA CYS A 691 1.63 63.89 -15.13
C CYS A 691 2.08 63.21 -13.82
N PRO A 692 3.34 62.84 -13.65
CA PRO A 692 3.81 62.18 -12.43
C PRO A 692 3.80 63.10 -11.18
N LYS A 693 3.82 64.43 -11.37
CA LYS A 693 3.82 65.40 -10.27
C LYS A 693 2.41 65.78 -9.81
N CYS A 694 1.57 66.31 -10.73
CA CYS A 694 0.24 66.83 -10.34
C CYS A 694 -0.88 65.79 -10.55
N LYS A 695 -0.56 64.60 -11.09
CA LYS A 695 -1.49 63.48 -11.34
C LYS A 695 -2.58 63.80 -12.38
N TYR A 696 -2.53 64.97 -13.04
CA TYR A 696 -3.42 65.25 -14.17
C TYR A 696 -3.34 64.11 -15.20
N SER A 697 -4.47 63.67 -15.69
CA SER A 697 -4.57 62.58 -16.65
C SER A 697 -5.54 62.92 -17.77
N GLU A 698 -5.16 62.63 -19.02
CA GLU A 698 -5.97 62.84 -20.22
C GLU A 698 -6.08 61.53 -20.97
N PHE A 699 -7.31 60.99 -21.05
CA PHE A 699 -7.57 59.69 -21.71
C PHE A 699 -8.02 59.89 -23.14
N ILE A 700 -7.43 59.15 -24.06
CA ILE A 700 -7.74 59.21 -25.50
C ILE A 700 -8.71 58.03 -25.77
N THR A 701 -9.99 58.39 -25.99
CA THR A 701 -11.06 57.40 -26.18
C THR A 701 -11.78 57.53 -27.52
N ASP A 702 -11.21 58.35 -28.45
CA ASP A 702 -11.77 58.63 -29.77
C ASP A 702 -11.30 57.67 -30.86
N GLY A 703 -10.50 56.64 -30.52
CA GLY A 703 -9.93 55.68 -31.45
C GLY A 703 -8.79 56.25 -32.33
N SER A 704 -8.25 57.42 -31.98
CA SER A 704 -7.11 58.01 -32.73
C SER A 704 -5.76 57.38 -32.43
N VAL A 705 -5.70 56.57 -31.39
CA VAL A 705 -4.52 55.79 -30.94
C VAL A 705 -4.94 54.36 -30.74
N ASP A 706 -4.21 53.39 -31.33
CA ASP A 706 -4.44 51.96 -31.09
C ASP A 706 -4.08 51.61 -29.64
N ASP A 707 -4.86 50.72 -29.04
CA ASP A 707 -4.68 50.24 -27.68
C ASP A 707 -3.39 49.42 -27.53
#